data_91ec744b4057707234ac443c9abf7677
#
_entry.id   91ec744b4057707234ac443c9abf7677
#
_cell.length_a   1.000
_cell.length_b   1.000
_cell.length_c   1.000
_cell.angle_alpha   90.00
_cell.angle_beta   90.00
_cell.angle_gamma   90.00
#
_symmetry.space_group_name_H-M   'P 1'
#
loop_
_entity.id
_entity.type
_entity.pdbx_description
1 polymer ?
#
loop_
_entity_poly.entity_id
_entity_poly.type
_entity_poly.pdbx_seq_one_letter_code
_entity_poly.pdbx_strand_id
1 'polypeptide(L)'
;MDIAIFGAGIAGLMTGIALRAQGHRCHIYERMRQGQDTGMGFILMPEGIECLQSFGVKFGEQSGAPLEKYCCRGSAGQSLYEQPLPAGTRSILRRDLVAALMRALPADGNPVFDAELASLDFDAAGNVTQARLNTGAIAKADLYVSAEGLRSRARLALFPGWPAPEAQVLEVVGLVRCQKTVRWASRTFNKFYAANGGIALGTLAVDAEHVVWYVQFDSKRFPPPPESNGDSARARKEFVTSLVGDWADPIPHLLSITDFSRTHLWRPLDTDVVPRFYRGNLVLVGDAAHPLSPFTSQGVSSAIADAVSLAEKTGVGNWNSAIDLEHALAAYSAERREQCAPYVAKGRELTRHFLSPQIGSTVLLPIAESNHIAPGSFSDNIVRLDLLRERAFNMRWAQQPADVIPLTAADPDFPICPAIQEQLVRHVRDGVLSYGPPEGLPRFREAVARWMRETRHMDCTAEDVFATDSAASGMAVVARASLAPGNEVLIPDPVDFLLHHTVERAGAVPVRVRVEPGTTAEEFIARMESRLTGRTRMLWLCNPHNPLGVVYSREWQQHVAEWAISRGLRIVSDEIWSDIVYAPYRHVSLASISREIARNVVTIYGFSKNFALAGLRVGCVICRDPEWKKEIVAASDAESTVYGVSVLSQVAVVAALTEGREWLAEFVRHLQAQRDYVINRLAKWPGVTVQPPQGTYVVFPDVRSLSDDSEALCRQLLEQARVALVPGAPRWFGPGAGGHLRICFATSHRILQEAFDRLEPVVTQIGNERRLCKIAHA
;
A
#
# COMPACT_ATOMS: atom_id res chain seq x y z
N MET A 1 2.26 -34.54 -10.52
CA MET A 1 2.79 -35.19 -9.31
C MET A 1 1.65 -35.79 -8.50
N ASP A 2 1.94 -36.86 -7.77
CA ASP A 2 1.12 -37.35 -6.67
C ASP A 2 1.50 -36.64 -5.39
N ILE A 3 0.53 -36.06 -4.69
CA ILE A 3 0.77 -35.21 -3.51
C ILE A 3 -0.05 -35.74 -2.32
N ALA A 4 0.61 -35.95 -1.17
CA ALA A 4 -0.02 -36.30 0.08
C ALA A 4 -0.13 -35.06 0.97
N ILE A 5 -1.35 -34.71 1.41
CA ILE A 5 -1.63 -33.54 2.26
C ILE A 5 -2.15 -34.02 3.60
N PHE A 6 -1.49 -33.65 4.70
CA PHE A 6 -1.87 -34.03 6.07
C PHE A 6 -2.56 -32.86 6.77
N GLY A 7 -3.86 -33.03 7.04
CA GLY A 7 -4.79 -32.07 7.62
C GLY A 7 -5.80 -31.55 6.61
N ALA A 8 -7.10 -31.69 6.91
CA ALA A 8 -8.23 -31.16 6.13
C ALA A 8 -8.82 -29.89 6.77
N GLY A 9 -8.00 -29.09 7.42
CA GLY A 9 -8.33 -27.73 7.80
C GLY A 9 -8.35 -26.79 6.58
N ILE A 10 -8.55 -25.49 6.81
CA ILE A 10 -8.62 -24.47 5.74
C ILE A 10 -7.35 -24.52 4.87
N ALA A 11 -6.16 -24.55 5.49
CA ALA A 11 -4.88 -24.64 4.77
C ALA A 11 -4.81 -25.86 3.86
N GLY A 12 -5.11 -27.07 4.38
CA GLY A 12 -4.98 -28.32 3.61
C GLY A 12 -6.01 -28.44 2.50
N LEU A 13 -7.27 -28.09 2.76
CA LEU A 13 -8.32 -28.10 1.74
C LEU A 13 -8.03 -27.11 0.61
N MET A 14 -7.65 -25.87 0.97
CA MET A 14 -7.30 -24.87 -0.03
C MET A 14 -6.06 -25.27 -0.84
N THR A 15 -5.05 -25.86 -0.18
CA THR A 15 -3.86 -26.38 -0.86
C THR A 15 -4.24 -27.51 -1.84
N GLY A 16 -5.13 -28.42 -1.43
CA GLY A 16 -5.62 -29.48 -2.32
C GLY A 16 -6.38 -28.95 -3.54
N ILE A 17 -7.21 -27.92 -3.36
CA ILE A 17 -7.92 -27.23 -4.43
C ILE A 17 -6.94 -26.54 -5.39
N ALA A 18 -6.01 -25.74 -4.85
CA ALA A 18 -5.07 -24.96 -5.63
C ALA A 18 -4.10 -25.84 -6.44
N LEU A 19 -3.55 -26.88 -5.82
CA LEU A 19 -2.64 -27.82 -6.50
C LEU A 19 -3.36 -28.66 -7.57
N ARG A 20 -4.61 -29.05 -7.33
CA ARG A 20 -5.43 -29.74 -8.35
C ARG A 20 -5.74 -28.85 -9.55
N ALA A 21 -5.95 -27.55 -9.33
CA ALA A 21 -6.12 -26.59 -10.41
C ALA A 21 -4.87 -26.48 -11.32
N GLN A 22 -3.70 -26.86 -10.80
CA GLN A 22 -2.44 -26.97 -11.56
C GLN A 22 -2.24 -28.40 -12.16
N GLY A 23 -3.22 -29.29 -12.09
CA GLY A 23 -3.17 -30.62 -12.67
C GLY A 23 -2.46 -31.68 -11.82
N HIS A 24 -2.21 -31.42 -10.54
CA HIS A 24 -1.67 -32.42 -9.61
C HIS A 24 -2.75 -33.34 -9.05
N ARG A 25 -2.37 -34.56 -8.69
CA ARG A 25 -3.25 -35.50 -7.99
C ARG A 25 -2.98 -35.40 -6.48
N CYS A 26 -3.98 -34.96 -5.69
CA CYS A 26 -3.83 -34.72 -4.26
C CYS A 26 -4.64 -35.74 -3.44
N HIS A 27 -4.03 -36.30 -2.41
CA HIS A 27 -4.64 -37.14 -1.41
C HIS A 27 -4.59 -36.45 -0.05
N ILE A 28 -5.75 -36.15 0.52
CA ILE A 28 -5.87 -35.40 1.79
C ILE A 28 -6.20 -36.38 2.90
N TYR A 29 -5.48 -36.29 4.01
CA TYR A 29 -5.66 -37.12 5.20
C TYR A 29 -6.01 -36.23 6.40
N GLU A 30 -7.06 -36.61 7.16
CA GLU A 30 -7.52 -35.84 8.31
C GLU A 30 -7.64 -36.77 9.55
N ARG A 31 -7.07 -36.28 10.67
CA ARG A 31 -7.09 -37.03 11.95
C ARG A 31 -8.47 -37.12 12.61
N MET A 32 -9.32 -36.10 12.37
CA MET A 32 -10.64 -36.02 12.96
C MET A 32 -11.63 -36.90 12.19
N ARG A 33 -12.71 -37.32 12.87
CA ARG A 33 -13.84 -37.93 12.21
C ARG A 33 -14.63 -36.97 11.39
N GLN A 34 -15.24 -37.43 10.34
CA GLN A 34 -16.12 -36.64 9.51
C GLN A 34 -17.23 -35.96 10.35
N GLY A 35 -17.41 -34.64 10.18
CA GLY A 35 -18.43 -33.88 10.92
C GLY A 35 -18.02 -33.42 12.32
N GLN A 36 -16.80 -33.68 12.77
CA GLN A 36 -16.25 -33.19 14.03
C GLN A 36 -15.48 -31.87 13.79
N ASP A 37 -16.16 -30.79 13.41
CA ASP A 37 -15.52 -29.48 13.33
C ASP A 37 -15.67 -28.71 14.64
N THR A 38 -14.56 -28.35 15.27
CA THR A 38 -14.47 -27.66 16.56
C THR A 38 -14.21 -26.17 16.42
N GLY A 39 -14.14 -25.65 15.20
CA GLY A 39 -13.80 -24.24 14.98
C GLY A 39 -14.99 -23.31 15.17
N MET A 40 -14.69 -22.11 15.72
CA MET A 40 -15.66 -21.03 15.89
C MET A 40 -15.74 -20.16 14.63
N GLY A 41 -15.94 -18.84 14.76
CA GLY A 41 -15.97 -17.90 13.65
C GLY A 41 -14.72 -17.04 13.61
N PHE A 42 -14.49 -16.46 12.45
CA PHE A 42 -13.40 -15.51 12.21
C PHE A 42 -13.82 -14.46 11.15
N ILE A 43 -12.97 -13.47 11.00
CA ILE A 43 -13.13 -12.44 9.97
C ILE A 43 -12.41 -12.91 8.70
N LEU A 44 -13.11 -12.84 7.58
CA LEU A 44 -12.57 -13.12 6.26
C LEU A 44 -12.51 -11.82 5.46
N MET A 45 -11.34 -11.50 4.98
CA MET A 45 -11.06 -10.27 4.27
C MET A 45 -11.46 -10.39 2.79
N PRO A 46 -11.75 -9.27 2.08
CA PRO A 46 -12.17 -9.28 0.69
C PRO A 46 -11.23 -10.08 -0.21
N GLU A 47 -9.92 -9.89 -0.06
CA GLU A 47 -8.90 -10.56 -0.88
C GLU A 47 -8.93 -12.09 -0.68
N GLY A 48 -9.15 -12.53 0.56
CA GLY A 48 -9.33 -13.95 0.86
C GLY A 48 -10.60 -14.52 0.21
N ILE A 49 -11.68 -13.73 0.17
CA ILE A 49 -12.94 -14.11 -0.47
C ILE A 49 -12.77 -14.18 -1.99
N GLU A 50 -12.18 -13.18 -2.60
CA GLU A 50 -11.89 -13.12 -4.04
C GLU A 50 -10.98 -14.29 -4.47
N CYS A 51 -9.93 -14.54 -3.69
CA CYS A 51 -9.05 -15.68 -3.92
C CYS A 51 -9.81 -17.02 -3.87
N LEU A 52 -10.62 -17.25 -2.85
CA LEU A 52 -11.45 -18.44 -2.74
C LEU A 52 -12.41 -18.59 -3.93
N GLN A 53 -13.05 -17.49 -4.35
CA GLN A 53 -13.96 -17.45 -5.48
C GLN A 53 -13.26 -17.75 -6.81
N SER A 54 -12.03 -17.28 -7.02
CA SER A 54 -11.23 -17.56 -8.23
C SER A 54 -10.92 -19.06 -8.39
N PHE A 55 -10.90 -19.81 -7.28
CA PHE A 55 -10.78 -21.27 -7.27
C PHE A 55 -12.14 -22.00 -7.24
N GLY A 56 -13.24 -21.30 -7.52
CA GLY A 56 -14.58 -21.89 -7.60
C GLY A 56 -15.23 -22.21 -6.24
N VAL A 57 -14.67 -21.73 -5.13
CA VAL A 57 -15.27 -21.87 -3.79
C VAL A 57 -16.48 -20.94 -3.70
N LYS A 58 -17.67 -21.53 -3.56
CA LYS A 58 -18.93 -20.79 -3.47
C LYS A 58 -19.46 -20.81 -2.04
N PHE A 59 -19.73 -19.62 -1.51
CA PHE A 59 -20.41 -19.47 -0.24
C PHE A 59 -21.92 -19.58 -0.44
N GLY A 60 -22.63 -20.20 0.50
CA GLY A 60 -24.10 -20.16 0.52
C GLY A 60 -24.59 -18.74 0.80
N GLU A 61 -25.78 -18.38 0.30
CA GLU A 61 -26.37 -17.04 0.49
C GLU A 61 -26.47 -16.62 1.97
N GLN A 62 -26.60 -17.60 2.88
CA GLN A 62 -26.70 -17.39 4.34
C GLN A 62 -25.37 -17.58 5.06
N SER A 63 -24.28 -17.90 4.36
CA SER A 63 -22.97 -18.14 4.96
C SER A 63 -22.26 -16.81 5.25
N GLY A 64 -22.04 -16.56 6.53
CA GLY A 64 -21.35 -15.36 7.02
C GLY A 64 -22.21 -14.10 7.03
N ALA A 65 -21.78 -13.11 7.81
CA ALA A 65 -22.40 -11.81 7.92
C ALA A 65 -21.46 -10.70 7.43
N PRO A 66 -21.94 -9.66 6.71
CA PRO A 66 -21.11 -8.55 6.29
C PRO A 66 -20.63 -7.74 7.51
N LEU A 67 -19.39 -7.27 7.45
CA LEU A 67 -18.78 -6.38 8.44
C LEU A 67 -18.35 -5.08 7.77
N GLU A 68 -18.75 -3.95 8.34
CA GLU A 68 -18.45 -2.61 7.81
C GLU A 68 -17.55 -1.81 8.75
N LYS A 69 -17.58 -2.10 10.05
CA LYS A 69 -16.75 -1.39 11.01
C LYS A 69 -16.32 -2.25 12.20
N TYR A 70 -15.20 -1.87 12.75
CA TYR A 70 -14.73 -2.27 14.07
C TYR A 70 -15.06 -1.18 15.08
N CYS A 71 -15.59 -1.57 16.23
CA CYS A 71 -15.88 -0.67 17.33
C CYS A 71 -15.14 -1.14 18.59
N CYS A 72 -14.16 -0.35 19.03
CA CYS A 72 -13.48 -0.53 20.31
C CYS A 72 -14.30 0.11 21.43
N ARG A 73 -14.57 -0.66 22.47
CA ARG A 73 -15.39 -0.23 23.62
C ARG A 73 -14.66 -0.42 24.94
N GLY A 74 -14.98 0.42 25.91
CA GLY A 74 -14.63 0.14 27.31
C GLY A 74 -15.59 -0.88 27.93
N SER A 75 -15.22 -1.45 29.08
CA SER A 75 -16.04 -2.44 29.82
C SER A 75 -17.43 -1.92 30.19
N ALA A 76 -17.59 -0.61 30.38
CA ALA A 76 -18.89 0.04 30.62
C ALA A 76 -19.71 0.28 29.33
N GLY A 77 -19.26 -0.19 28.19
CA GLY A 77 -19.99 -0.14 26.91
C GLY A 77 -19.78 1.15 26.08
N GLN A 78 -19.08 2.15 26.61
CA GLN A 78 -18.80 3.41 25.90
C GLN A 78 -17.90 3.12 24.70
N SER A 79 -18.19 3.75 23.55
CA SER A 79 -17.31 3.70 22.37
C SER A 79 -16.03 4.50 22.65
N LEU A 80 -14.88 3.86 22.49
CA LEU A 80 -13.57 4.48 22.62
C LEU A 80 -13.12 5.02 21.26
N TYR A 81 -13.27 4.22 20.20
CA TYR A 81 -13.09 4.64 18.81
C TYR A 81 -13.78 3.66 17.86
N GLU A 82 -14.02 4.11 16.65
CA GLU A 82 -14.55 3.29 15.55
C GLU A 82 -13.63 3.38 14.34
N GLN A 83 -13.54 2.28 13.62
CA GLN A 83 -12.71 2.15 12.43
C GLN A 83 -13.50 1.45 11.31
N PRO A 84 -13.62 2.03 10.10
CA PRO A 84 -14.22 1.34 8.97
C PRO A 84 -13.42 0.09 8.61
N LEU A 85 -14.11 -0.96 8.20
CA LEU A 85 -13.52 -2.16 7.61
C LEU A 85 -13.67 -2.09 6.10
N PRO A 86 -12.80 -2.76 5.33
CA PRO A 86 -12.88 -2.79 3.88
C PRO A 86 -14.22 -3.32 3.39
N ALA A 87 -14.72 -2.73 2.30
CA ALA A 87 -15.94 -3.20 1.66
C ALA A 87 -15.78 -4.67 1.24
N GLY A 88 -16.77 -5.49 1.57
CA GLY A 88 -16.72 -6.92 1.31
C GLY A 88 -16.22 -7.79 2.47
N THR A 89 -15.67 -7.20 3.55
CA THR A 89 -15.29 -7.95 4.76
C THR A 89 -16.48 -8.70 5.34
N ARG A 90 -16.29 -9.96 5.74
CA ARG A 90 -17.34 -10.79 6.32
C ARG A 90 -16.83 -11.53 7.56
N SER A 91 -17.70 -11.76 8.51
CA SER A 91 -17.49 -12.79 9.53
C SER A 91 -18.10 -14.12 9.03
N ILE A 92 -17.46 -15.23 9.32
CA ILE A 92 -17.91 -16.55 8.87
C ILE A 92 -17.59 -17.60 9.93
N LEU A 93 -18.46 -18.61 10.05
CA LEU A 93 -18.15 -19.80 10.85
C LEU A 93 -17.12 -20.67 10.14
N ARG A 94 -16.17 -21.21 10.89
CA ARG A 94 -15.16 -22.11 10.34
C ARG A 94 -15.78 -23.30 9.61
N ARG A 95 -16.82 -23.91 10.19
CA ARG A 95 -17.55 -25.02 9.58
C ARG A 95 -18.12 -24.69 8.20
N ASP A 96 -18.59 -23.45 8.02
CA ASP A 96 -19.24 -23.01 6.76
C ASP A 96 -18.18 -22.81 5.67
N LEU A 97 -17.00 -22.26 6.03
CA LEU A 97 -15.87 -22.18 5.10
C LEU A 97 -15.32 -23.55 4.76
N VAL A 98 -15.11 -24.43 5.74
CA VAL A 98 -14.67 -25.80 5.50
C VAL A 98 -15.67 -26.56 4.60
N ALA A 99 -16.97 -26.42 4.86
CA ALA A 99 -18.00 -27.01 4.01
C ALA A 99 -17.99 -26.44 2.57
N ALA A 100 -17.70 -25.14 2.41
CA ALA A 100 -17.56 -24.54 1.08
C ALA A 100 -16.33 -25.07 0.34
N LEU A 101 -15.19 -25.20 1.02
CA LEU A 101 -13.96 -25.79 0.47
C LEU A 101 -14.18 -27.27 0.10
N MET A 102 -14.83 -28.05 0.95
CA MET A 102 -15.16 -29.45 0.66
C MET A 102 -16.04 -29.59 -0.60
N ARG A 103 -17.01 -28.71 -0.79
CA ARG A 103 -17.86 -28.72 -2.01
C ARG A 103 -17.10 -28.35 -3.28
N ALA A 104 -16.01 -27.60 -3.16
CA ALA A 104 -15.18 -27.21 -4.30
C ALA A 104 -14.22 -28.34 -4.73
N LEU A 105 -13.98 -29.32 -3.88
CA LEU A 105 -13.19 -30.49 -4.24
C LEU A 105 -14.02 -31.46 -5.10
N PRO A 106 -13.41 -32.08 -6.14
CA PRO A 106 -14.06 -33.17 -6.87
C PRO A 106 -14.20 -34.43 -5.99
N ALA A 107 -15.06 -35.35 -6.38
CA ALA A 107 -15.39 -36.53 -5.57
C ALA A 107 -14.16 -37.41 -5.22
N ASP A 108 -13.17 -37.49 -6.12
CA ASP A 108 -11.90 -38.19 -5.90
C ASP A 108 -10.89 -37.40 -5.05
N GLY A 109 -11.21 -36.15 -4.70
CA GLY A 109 -10.43 -35.25 -3.84
C GLY A 109 -10.89 -35.23 -2.37
N ASN A 110 -11.92 -36.00 -2.01
CA ASN A 110 -12.44 -35.99 -0.65
C ASN A 110 -11.39 -36.48 0.36
N PRO A 111 -11.26 -35.88 1.55
CA PRO A 111 -10.33 -36.31 2.57
C PRO A 111 -10.64 -37.70 3.10
N VAL A 112 -9.59 -38.45 3.43
CA VAL A 112 -9.64 -39.66 4.20
C VAL A 112 -9.62 -39.29 5.69
N PHE A 113 -10.73 -39.47 6.37
CA PHE A 113 -10.88 -39.18 7.79
C PHE A 113 -10.35 -40.30 8.71
N ASP A 114 -10.19 -40.00 10.01
CA ASP A 114 -9.57 -40.89 11.01
C ASP A 114 -8.12 -41.31 10.64
N ALA A 115 -7.45 -40.50 9.83
CA ALA A 115 -6.13 -40.77 9.26
C ALA A 115 -5.14 -39.68 9.68
N GLU A 116 -4.44 -39.91 10.79
CA GLU A 116 -3.43 -38.99 11.33
C GLU A 116 -2.03 -39.39 10.88
N LEU A 117 -1.18 -38.42 10.50
CA LEU A 117 0.25 -38.65 10.28
C LEU A 117 0.89 -39.19 11.57
N ALA A 118 1.46 -40.38 11.55
CA ALA A 118 2.15 -40.99 12.69
C ALA A 118 3.67 -40.76 12.63
N SER A 119 4.29 -41.04 11.47
CA SER A 119 5.72 -40.83 11.25
C SER A 119 6.05 -40.61 9.77
N LEU A 120 7.24 -40.05 9.54
CA LEU A 120 7.85 -39.84 8.22
C LEU A 120 9.16 -40.61 8.16
N ASP A 121 9.38 -41.40 7.11
CA ASP A 121 10.63 -42.07 6.83
C ASP A 121 11.42 -41.28 5.81
N PHE A 122 12.68 -40.93 6.11
CA PHE A 122 13.53 -40.11 5.27
C PHE A 122 14.66 -40.94 4.65
N ASP A 123 15.05 -40.59 3.42
CA ASP A 123 16.28 -41.07 2.80
C ASP A 123 17.52 -40.29 3.28
N ALA A 124 18.71 -40.71 2.81
CA ALA A 124 19.97 -40.05 3.16
C ALA A 124 20.08 -38.62 2.64
N ALA A 125 19.32 -38.25 1.60
CA ALA A 125 19.25 -36.90 1.04
C ALA A 125 18.26 -35.99 1.80
N GLY A 126 17.45 -36.58 2.69
CA GLY A 126 16.46 -35.87 3.49
C GLY A 126 15.09 -35.75 2.83
N ASN A 127 14.83 -36.54 1.78
CA ASN A 127 13.50 -36.64 1.19
C ASN A 127 12.67 -37.66 1.95
N VAL A 128 11.37 -37.37 2.07
CA VAL A 128 10.41 -38.35 2.60
C VAL A 128 10.19 -39.46 1.56
N THR A 129 10.43 -40.70 1.95
CA THR A 129 10.21 -41.87 1.12
C THR A 129 8.83 -42.46 1.30
N GLN A 130 8.26 -42.31 2.51
CA GLN A 130 6.89 -42.68 2.83
C GLN A 130 6.43 -42.01 4.13
N ALA A 131 5.12 -41.83 4.24
CA ALA A 131 4.45 -41.39 5.47
C ALA A 131 3.58 -42.50 6.03
N ARG A 132 3.70 -42.75 7.34
CA ARG A 132 2.87 -43.75 8.04
C ARG A 132 1.72 -43.06 8.75
N LEU A 133 0.52 -43.58 8.59
CA LEU A 133 -0.67 -43.11 9.28
C LEU A 133 -0.93 -43.92 10.56
N ASN A 134 -1.68 -43.36 11.49
CA ASN A 134 -2.11 -44.03 12.72
C ASN A 134 -2.91 -45.32 12.46
N THR A 135 -3.53 -45.42 11.29
CA THR A 135 -4.26 -46.61 10.82
C THR A 135 -3.34 -47.77 10.39
N GLY A 136 -2.03 -47.56 10.34
CA GLY A 136 -1.06 -48.47 9.74
C GLY A 136 -0.91 -48.36 8.23
N ALA A 137 -1.74 -47.59 7.55
CA ALA A 137 -1.62 -47.32 6.12
C ALA A 137 -0.37 -46.49 5.82
N ILE A 138 0.20 -46.67 4.61
CA ILE A 138 1.36 -45.97 4.11
C ILE A 138 0.93 -45.09 2.94
N ALA A 139 1.21 -43.77 3.04
CA ALA A 139 1.10 -42.83 1.94
C ALA A 139 2.46 -42.67 1.26
N LYS A 140 2.50 -42.89 -0.07
CA LYS A 140 3.65 -42.62 -0.93
C LYS A 140 3.25 -41.52 -1.93
N ALA A 141 4.09 -40.52 -2.06
CA ALA A 141 3.83 -39.35 -2.92
C ALA A 141 5.15 -38.74 -3.41
N ASP A 142 5.08 -37.92 -4.45
CA ASP A 142 6.20 -37.14 -4.94
C ASP A 142 6.47 -35.94 -4.03
N LEU A 143 5.39 -35.32 -3.50
CA LEU A 143 5.43 -34.20 -2.58
C LEU A 143 4.53 -34.47 -1.37
N TYR A 144 5.03 -34.14 -0.18
CA TYR A 144 4.30 -34.24 1.08
C TYR A 144 4.02 -32.84 1.65
N VAL A 145 2.76 -32.52 1.93
CA VAL A 145 2.34 -31.24 2.46
C VAL A 145 1.81 -31.41 3.88
N SER A 146 2.41 -30.74 4.84
CA SER A 146 1.87 -30.68 6.19
C SER A 146 0.99 -29.44 6.38
N ALA A 147 -0.29 -29.66 6.54
CA ALA A 147 -1.31 -28.70 6.95
C ALA A 147 -1.91 -29.07 8.33
N GLU A 148 -1.09 -29.70 9.20
CA GLU A 148 -1.50 -30.29 10.50
C GLU A 148 -1.81 -29.24 11.57
N GLY A 149 -1.61 -27.95 11.28
CA GLY A 149 -1.86 -26.86 12.21
C GLY A 149 -0.81 -26.72 13.32
N LEU A 150 -1.21 -26.13 14.44
CA LEU A 150 -0.31 -25.73 15.55
C LEU A 150 0.56 -26.86 16.08
N ARG A 151 0.08 -28.09 16.07
CA ARG A 151 0.77 -29.28 16.62
C ARG A 151 1.36 -30.18 15.55
N SER A 152 1.84 -29.60 14.44
CA SER A 152 2.39 -30.34 13.31
C SER A 152 3.55 -31.24 13.72
N ARG A 153 3.38 -32.54 13.46
CA ARG A 153 4.44 -33.54 13.60
C ARG A 153 5.53 -33.38 12.55
N ALA A 154 5.14 -33.00 11.35
CA ALA A 154 6.09 -32.71 10.27
C ALA A 154 7.01 -31.54 10.65
N ARG A 155 6.49 -30.44 11.26
CA ARG A 155 7.33 -29.36 11.77
C ARG A 155 8.34 -29.83 12.81
N LEU A 156 7.91 -30.67 13.76
CA LEU A 156 8.80 -31.22 14.76
C LEU A 156 9.87 -32.15 14.17
N ALA A 157 9.52 -32.91 13.11
CA ALA A 157 10.49 -33.74 12.37
C ALA A 157 11.52 -32.89 11.59
N LEU A 158 11.10 -31.77 11.02
CA LEU A 158 12.00 -30.85 10.30
C LEU A 158 12.90 -30.05 11.24
N PHE A 159 12.38 -29.64 12.39
CA PHE A 159 13.04 -28.74 13.35
C PHE A 159 12.95 -29.30 14.78
N PRO A 160 13.66 -30.40 15.09
CA PRO A 160 13.71 -30.92 16.44
C PRO A 160 14.23 -29.85 17.42
N GLY A 161 13.46 -29.55 18.46
CA GLY A 161 13.84 -28.53 19.45
C GLY A 161 13.52 -27.09 19.08
N TRP A 162 12.82 -26.80 17.94
CA TRP A 162 12.35 -25.46 17.66
C TRP A 162 11.35 -24.98 18.72
N PRO A 163 11.59 -23.83 19.38
CA PRO A 163 10.74 -23.41 20.48
C PRO A 163 9.35 -23.01 19.97
N ALA A 164 8.34 -23.57 20.58
CA ALA A 164 6.93 -23.25 20.31
C ALA A 164 6.17 -23.16 21.66
N PRO A 165 6.50 -22.15 22.50
CA PRO A 165 5.83 -21.98 23.78
C PRO A 165 4.37 -21.58 23.59
N GLU A 166 3.53 -21.92 24.55
CA GLU A 166 2.18 -21.41 24.66
C GLU A 166 2.19 -19.90 24.84
N ALA A 167 1.32 -19.17 24.14
CA ALA A 167 1.23 -17.74 24.28
C ALA A 167 0.70 -17.34 25.67
N GLN A 168 1.14 -16.19 26.19
CA GLN A 168 0.66 -15.67 27.46
C GLN A 168 -0.83 -15.30 27.44
N VAL A 169 -1.36 -14.88 26.27
CA VAL A 169 -2.77 -14.54 26.11
C VAL A 169 -3.51 -15.75 25.56
N LEU A 170 -4.49 -16.23 26.32
CA LEU A 170 -5.38 -17.32 25.96
C LEU A 170 -6.76 -16.81 25.63
N GLU A 171 -7.59 -17.65 24.99
CA GLU A 171 -8.96 -17.28 24.62
C GLU A 171 -9.97 -18.37 25.03
N VAL A 172 -11.10 -17.94 25.61
CA VAL A 172 -12.30 -18.78 25.67
C VAL A 172 -13.28 -18.29 24.61
N VAL A 173 -13.73 -19.20 23.76
CA VAL A 173 -14.60 -18.88 22.62
C VAL A 173 -15.93 -19.61 22.77
N GLY A 174 -17.04 -18.91 22.45
CA GLY A 174 -18.40 -19.46 22.50
C GLY A 174 -19.24 -19.01 21.31
N LEU A 175 -20.29 -19.79 21.02
CA LEU A 175 -21.28 -19.51 19.99
C LEU A 175 -22.66 -19.54 20.62
N VAL A 176 -23.46 -18.49 20.37
CA VAL A 176 -24.83 -18.41 20.88
C VAL A 176 -25.81 -18.07 19.77
N ARG A 177 -27.03 -18.61 19.88
CA ARG A 177 -28.16 -18.19 19.04
C ARG A 177 -28.90 -17.04 19.73
N CYS A 178 -28.79 -15.82 19.21
CA CYS A 178 -29.38 -14.62 19.80
C CYS A 178 -29.67 -13.54 18.76
N GLN A 179 -30.86 -13.55 18.19
CA GLN A 179 -31.28 -12.55 17.19
C GLN A 179 -31.20 -11.09 17.68
N LYS A 180 -31.48 -10.85 18.98
CA LYS A 180 -31.38 -9.49 19.55
C LYS A 180 -29.95 -8.96 19.47
N THR A 181 -28.97 -9.79 19.83
CA THR A 181 -27.55 -9.40 19.77
C THR A 181 -27.04 -9.38 18.34
N VAL A 182 -27.51 -10.25 17.44
CA VAL A 182 -27.22 -10.20 16.02
C VAL A 182 -27.60 -8.83 15.42
N ARG A 183 -28.82 -8.33 15.74
CA ARG A 183 -29.27 -7.00 15.30
C ARG A 183 -28.40 -5.88 15.85
N TRP A 184 -28.01 -5.97 17.11
CA TRP A 184 -27.14 -4.98 17.77
C TRP A 184 -25.70 -5.03 17.19
N ALA A 185 -25.15 -6.22 16.96
CA ALA A 185 -23.82 -6.43 16.36
C ALA A 185 -23.84 -6.37 14.83
N SER A 186 -25.00 -6.06 14.21
CA SER A 186 -25.14 -6.05 12.76
C SER A 186 -24.06 -5.19 12.11
N ARG A 187 -23.32 -5.79 11.16
CA ARG A 187 -22.25 -5.16 10.40
C ARG A 187 -21.09 -4.59 11.22
N THR A 188 -21.03 -4.90 12.55
CA THR A 188 -20.02 -4.33 13.45
C THR A 188 -19.29 -5.43 14.20
N PHE A 189 -17.96 -5.40 14.13
CA PHE A 189 -17.12 -6.13 15.04
C PHE A 189 -16.93 -5.30 16.32
N ASN A 190 -17.55 -5.70 17.43
CA ASN A 190 -17.40 -5.01 18.71
C ASN A 190 -16.36 -5.73 19.56
N LYS A 191 -15.41 -4.99 20.12
CA LYS A 191 -14.43 -5.51 21.05
C LYS A 191 -14.33 -4.61 22.29
N PHE A 192 -14.60 -5.19 23.43
CA PHE A 192 -14.58 -4.52 24.74
C PHE A 192 -13.25 -4.79 25.43
N TYR A 193 -12.73 -3.81 26.15
CA TYR A 193 -11.46 -3.89 26.85
C TYR A 193 -11.59 -3.47 28.31
N ALA A 194 -10.92 -4.20 29.19
CA ALA A 194 -10.72 -3.75 30.57
C ALA A 194 -9.79 -2.53 30.60
N ALA A 195 -10.11 -1.55 31.44
CA ALA A 195 -9.32 -0.31 31.58
C ALA A 195 -7.85 -0.56 31.94
N ASN A 196 -7.58 -1.61 32.72
CA ASN A 196 -6.23 -1.97 33.18
C ASN A 196 -5.53 -2.99 32.27
N GLY A 197 -6.06 -3.24 31.07
CA GLY A 197 -5.55 -4.24 30.14
C GLY A 197 -5.64 -5.70 30.61
N GLY A 198 -5.18 -6.59 29.79
CA GLY A 198 -5.09 -8.03 30.09
C GLY A 198 -6.42 -8.78 30.02
N ILE A 199 -7.56 -8.13 29.75
CA ILE A 199 -8.86 -8.75 29.47
C ILE A 199 -9.52 -8.00 28.30
N ALA A 200 -10.04 -8.73 27.32
CA ALA A 200 -10.92 -8.20 26.29
C ALA A 200 -12.00 -9.22 25.91
N LEU A 201 -13.16 -8.73 25.46
CA LEU A 201 -14.23 -9.56 24.91
C LEU A 201 -14.61 -9.06 23.52
N GLY A 202 -14.55 -9.93 22.51
CA GLY A 202 -15.01 -9.65 21.16
C GLY A 202 -16.34 -10.31 20.85
N THR A 203 -17.17 -9.67 20.02
CA THR A 203 -18.44 -10.21 19.52
C THR A 203 -18.54 -10.02 18.01
N LEU A 204 -18.94 -11.08 17.30
CA LEU A 204 -19.13 -11.13 15.85
C LEU A 204 -20.47 -11.79 15.54
N ALA A 205 -21.37 -11.09 14.86
CA ALA A 205 -22.49 -11.76 14.20
C ALA A 205 -21.94 -12.55 12.99
N VAL A 206 -22.25 -13.85 12.92
CA VAL A 206 -21.71 -14.76 11.87
C VAL A 206 -22.77 -15.24 10.89
N ASP A 207 -24.03 -15.04 11.22
CA ASP A 207 -25.20 -15.22 10.35
C ASP A 207 -26.40 -14.44 10.92
N ALA A 208 -27.62 -14.68 10.42
CA ALA A 208 -28.83 -14.01 10.86
C ALA A 208 -29.28 -14.36 12.30
N GLU A 209 -28.74 -15.41 12.90
CA GLU A 209 -29.19 -15.94 14.18
C GLU A 209 -28.08 -16.10 15.22
N HIS A 210 -26.81 -16.19 14.80
CA HIS A 210 -25.71 -16.56 15.67
C HIS A 210 -24.70 -15.43 15.87
N VAL A 211 -24.19 -15.37 17.11
CA VAL A 211 -23.06 -14.52 17.50
C VAL A 211 -21.95 -15.39 18.07
N VAL A 212 -20.76 -15.22 17.55
CA VAL A 212 -19.52 -15.69 18.18
C VAL A 212 -19.06 -14.65 19.16
N TRP A 213 -18.72 -15.09 20.36
CA TRP A 213 -18.03 -14.26 21.35
C TRP A 213 -16.73 -14.95 21.77
N TYR A 214 -15.75 -14.15 22.15
CA TYR A 214 -14.50 -14.68 22.72
C TYR A 214 -13.97 -13.74 23.81
N VAL A 215 -13.40 -14.33 24.86
CA VAL A 215 -12.71 -13.59 25.92
C VAL A 215 -11.23 -13.91 25.83
N GLN A 216 -10.43 -12.87 25.55
CA GLN A 216 -8.96 -12.89 25.63
C GLN A 216 -8.54 -12.49 27.04
N PHE A 217 -7.57 -13.21 27.62
CA PHE A 217 -7.09 -12.90 28.96
C PHE A 217 -5.61 -13.23 29.13
N ASP A 218 -4.95 -12.49 30.03
CA ASP A 218 -3.58 -12.73 30.49
C ASP A 218 -3.56 -13.95 31.42
N SER A 219 -3.04 -15.08 30.94
CA SER A 219 -3.03 -16.34 31.70
C SER A 219 -2.15 -16.30 32.96
N LYS A 220 -1.21 -15.35 33.06
CA LYS A 220 -0.38 -15.14 34.28
C LYS A 220 -1.14 -14.40 35.36
N ARG A 221 -1.95 -13.40 34.99
CA ARG A 221 -2.80 -12.65 35.94
C ARG A 221 -4.10 -13.39 36.27
N PHE A 222 -4.62 -14.12 35.30
CA PHE A 222 -5.90 -14.83 35.38
C PHE A 222 -5.70 -16.29 34.92
N PRO A 223 -5.12 -17.17 35.76
CA PRO A 223 -4.90 -18.56 35.38
C PRO A 223 -6.23 -19.28 35.15
N PRO A 224 -6.41 -19.92 33.97
CA PRO A 224 -7.64 -20.66 33.70
C PRO A 224 -7.73 -21.91 34.58
N PRO A 225 -8.95 -22.37 34.90
CA PRO A 225 -9.14 -23.60 35.68
C PRO A 225 -8.53 -24.79 34.93
N PRO A 226 -7.99 -25.79 35.66
CA PRO A 226 -7.48 -27.00 35.05
C PRO A 226 -8.63 -27.73 34.34
N GLU A 227 -8.35 -28.26 33.15
CA GLU A 227 -9.30 -29.06 32.36
C GLU A 227 -9.37 -30.52 32.94
N SER A 228 -9.81 -30.66 34.17
CA SER A 228 -9.98 -31.95 34.77
C SER A 228 -11.36 -32.54 34.45
N ASN A 229 -11.39 -33.86 34.24
CA ASN A 229 -12.55 -34.66 33.78
C ASN A 229 -13.84 -34.35 34.57
N GLY A 230 -14.87 -33.92 33.84
CA GLY A 230 -16.27 -33.93 34.29
C GLY A 230 -16.92 -32.56 34.57
N ASP A 231 -16.20 -31.54 34.99
CA ASP A 231 -16.78 -30.23 35.42
C ASP A 231 -16.23 -29.02 34.65
N SER A 232 -15.59 -29.27 33.50
CA SER A 232 -14.91 -28.23 32.71
C SER A 232 -15.85 -27.12 32.20
N ALA A 233 -17.11 -27.43 31.92
CA ALA A 233 -18.10 -26.45 31.45
C ALA A 233 -18.50 -25.45 32.56
N ARG A 234 -18.76 -25.96 33.77
CA ARG A 234 -19.09 -25.12 34.93
C ARG A 234 -17.92 -24.24 35.35
N ALA A 235 -16.74 -24.85 35.46
CA ALA A 235 -15.53 -24.11 35.81
C ALA A 235 -15.19 -23.00 34.79
N ARG A 236 -15.35 -23.27 33.46
CA ARG A 236 -15.20 -22.23 32.44
C ARG A 236 -16.25 -21.13 32.54
N LYS A 237 -17.52 -21.48 32.84
CA LYS A 237 -18.57 -20.50 33.05
C LYS A 237 -18.25 -19.56 34.23
N GLU A 238 -17.90 -20.14 35.37
CA GLU A 238 -17.53 -19.38 36.58
C GLU A 238 -16.30 -18.49 36.29
N PHE A 239 -15.28 -19.02 35.63
CA PHE A 239 -14.09 -18.28 35.25
C PHE A 239 -14.39 -17.12 34.31
N VAL A 240 -15.08 -17.34 33.18
CA VAL A 240 -15.43 -16.28 32.24
C VAL A 240 -16.32 -15.22 32.86
N THR A 241 -17.31 -15.66 33.69
CA THR A 241 -18.19 -14.73 34.40
C THR A 241 -17.43 -13.87 35.42
N SER A 242 -16.40 -14.42 36.06
CA SER A 242 -15.54 -13.62 36.97
C SER A 242 -14.70 -12.57 36.26
N LEU A 243 -14.40 -12.76 34.98
CA LEU A 243 -13.61 -11.80 34.19
C LEU A 243 -14.45 -10.67 33.59
N VAL A 244 -15.64 -10.96 33.08
CA VAL A 244 -16.43 -10.04 32.24
C VAL A 244 -17.92 -10.02 32.53
N GLY A 245 -18.37 -10.72 33.59
CA GLY A 245 -19.81 -10.87 33.91
C GLY A 245 -20.52 -9.60 34.36
N ASP A 246 -19.79 -8.60 34.83
CA ASP A 246 -20.27 -7.28 35.26
C ASP A 246 -20.13 -6.21 34.18
N TRP A 247 -19.66 -6.57 32.97
CA TRP A 247 -19.51 -5.62 31.87
C TRP A 247 -20.88 -5.24 31.27
N ALA A 248 -20.91 -4.16 30.51
CA ALA A 248 -22.13 -3.64 29.91
C ALA A 248 -22.82 -4.62 28.95
N ASP A 249 -24.13 -4.44 28.77
CA ASP A 249 -24.90 -5.14 27.76
C ASP A 249 -24.23 -5.06 26.36
N PRO A 250 -24.25 -6.16 25.61
CA PRO A 250 -25.02 -7.41 25.79
C PRO A 250 -24.26 -8.55 26.49
N ILE A 251 -23.12 -8.28 27.16
CA ILE A 251 -22.20 -9.32 27.63
C ILE A 251 -22.84 -10.23 28.69
N PRO A 252 -23.46 -9.73 29.76
CA PRO A 252 -24.11 -10.59 30.78
C PRO A 252 -25.20 -11.47 30.17
N HIS A 253 -25.96 -10.93 29.20
CA HIS A 253 -26.98 -11.70 28.51
C HIS A 253 -26.38 -12.82 27.66
N LEU A 254 -25.33 -12.54 26.88
CA LEU A 254 -24.64 -13.53 26.07
C LEU A 254 -24.12 -14.68 26.93
N LEU A 255 -23.49 -14.39 28.06
CA LEU A 255 -22.97 -15.39 28.97
C LEU A 255 -24.09 -16.25 29.60
N SER A 256 -25.25 -15.63 29.91
CA SER A 256 -26.40 -16.33 30.51
C SER A 256 -27.01 -17.38 29.59
N ILE A 257 -27.00 -17.15 28.28
CA ILE A 257 -27.57 -18.06 27.27
C ILE A 257 -26.53 -18.97 26.61
N THR A 258 -25.25 -18.87 26.98
CA THR A 258 -24.16 -19.69 26.43
C THR A 258 -24.23 -21.10 26.99
N ASP A 259 -24.20 -22.09 26.09
CA ASP A 259 -23.89 -23.48 26.43
C ASP A 259 -22.38 -23.67 26.61
N PHE A 260 -21.91 -23.57 27.85
CA PHE A 260 -20.49 -23.68 28.17
C PHE A 260 -19.90 -25.06 27.92
N SER A 261 -20.72 -26.13 27.74
CA SER A 261 -20.21 -27.42 27.33
C SER A 261 -19.64 -27.42 25.91
N ARG A 262 -20.09 -26.46 25.09
CA ARG A 262 -19.67 -26.25 23.70
C ARG A 262 -18.65 -25.12 23.54
N THR A 263 -18.22 -24.48 24.62
CA THR A 263 -17.15 -23.49 24.57
C THR A 263 -15.78 -24.18 24.48
N HIS A 264 -14.81 -23.45 23.97
CA HIS A 264 -13.46 -23.95 23.78
C HIS A 264 -12.43 -23.00 24.39
N LEU A 265 -11.47 -23.54 25.15
CA LEU A 265 -10.28 -22.80 25.58
C LEU A 265 -9.20 -23.00 24.53
N TRP A 266 -8.86 -21.93 23.81
CA TRP A 266 -7.84 -21.92 22.80
C TRP A 266 -6.50 -21.45 23.39
N ARG A 267 -5.43 -22.21 23.08
CA ARG A 267 -4.05 -22.00 23.53
C ARG A 267 -3.16 -21.78 22.32
N PRO A 268 -3.04 -20.52 21.83
CA PRO A 268 -2.15 -20.19 20.72
C PRO A 268 -0.68 -20.42 21.09
N LEU A 269 0.18 -20.56 20.07
CA LEU A 269 1.62 -20.63 20.25
C LEU A 269 2.24 -19.28 19.96
N ASP A 270 3.29 -18.92 20.71
CA ASP A 270 4.15 -17.78 20.42
C ASP A 270 5.52 -18.29 19.97
N THR A 271 5.70 -18.40 18.67
CA THR A 271 6.93 -18.88 18.04
C THR A 271 7.32 -18.01 16.88
N ASP A 272 8.61 -17.96 16.57
CA ASP A 272 9.08 -17.34 15.34
C ASP A 272 8.70 -18.16 14.11
N VAL A 273 8.72 -17.51 12.96
CA VAL A 273 8.59 -18.22 11.68
C VAL A 273 9.77 -19.17 11.52
N VAL A 274 9.50 -20.46 11.24
CA VAL A 274 10.57 -21.44 11.08
C VAL A 274 11.58 -21.04 10.00
N PRO A 275 12.86 -21.46 10.10
CA PRO A 275 13.94 -21.01 9.21
C PRO A 275 13.70 -21.29 7.73
N ARG A 276 12.92 -22.32 7.42
CA ARG A 276 12.47 -22.68 6.07
C ARG A 276 11.18 -23.50 6.15
N PHE A 277 10.30 -23.38 5.15
CA PHE A 277 9.02 -24.10 5.15
C PHE A 277 9.10 -25.47 4.48
N TYR A 278 10.28 -25.92 4.09
CA TYR A 278 10.45 -27.20 3.42
C TYR A 278 11.77 -27.90 3.79
N ARG A 279 11.84 -29.18 3.49
CA ARG A 279 13.07 -29.98 3.45
C ARG A 279 12.85 -31.15 2.48
N GLY A 280 13.74 -31.27 1.45
CA GLY A 280 13.54 -32.23 0.37
C GLY A 280 12.15 -32.03 -0.27
N ASN A 281 11.37 -33.11 -0.29
CA ASN A 281 9.99 -33.11 -0.81
C ASN A 281 8.90 -32.96 0.27
N LEU A 282 9.22 -32.43 1.45
CA LEU A 282 8.26 -32.11 2.52
C LEU A 282 8.13 -30.61 2.69
N VAL A 283 6.89 -30.09 2.66
CA VAL A 283 6.59 -28.66 2.79
C VAL A 283 5.51 -28.42 3.86
N LEU A 284 5.63 -27.29 4.59
CA LEU A 284 4.70 -26.84 5.62
C LEU A 284 3.82 -25.69 5.07
N VAL A 285 2.53 -25.69 5.44
CA VAL A 285 1.57 -24.64 5.10
C VAL A 285 0.72 -24.25 6.32
N GLY A 286 0.26 -23.01 6.37
CA GLY A 286 -0.58 -22.48 7.46
C GLY A 286 0.11 -22.54 8.82
N ASP A 287 -0.66 -22.80 9.88
CA ASP A 287 -0.14 -22.86 11.25
C ASP A 287 0.93 -23.96 11.47
N ALA A 288 1.11 -24.89 10.53
CA ALA A 288 2.23 -25.81 10.57
C ALA A 288 3.56 -25.10 10.29
N ALA A 289 3.56 -24.05 9.47
CA ALA A 289 4.72 -23.24 9.10
C ALA A 289 4.86 -22.00 9.99
N HIS A 290 3.77 -21.28 10.26
CA HIS A 290 3.79 -19.95 10.89
C HIS A 290 2.53 -19.73 11.75
N PRO A 291 2.47 -20.27 12.97
CA PRO A 291 1.42 -19.93 13.91
C PRO A 291 1.34 -18.40 14.10
N LEU A 292 0.16 -17.82 13.85
CA LEU A 292 -0.03 -16.37 14.00
C LEU A 292 -0.91 -16.06 15.21
N SER A 293 -0.56 -14.97 15.90
CA SER A 293 -1.34 -14.49 17.03
C SER A 293 -2.75 -14.10 16.58
N PRO A 294 -3.81 -14.45 17.36
CA PRO A 294 -5.20 -14.10 17.05
C PRO A 294 -5.43 -12.59 16.94
N PHE A 295 -4.60 -11.78 17.59
CA PHE A 295 -4.67 -10.32 17.49
C PHE A 295 -4.52 -9.79 16.07
N THR A 296 -3.84 -10.54 15.19
CA THR A 296 -3.60 -10.11 13.80
C THR A 296 -4.77 -10.41 12.87
N SER A 297 -5.66 -11.35 13.21
CA SER A 297 -6.73 -11.86 12.35
C SER A 297 -6.25 -12.37 10.96
N GLN A 298 -4.93 -12.68 10.83
CA GLN A 298 -4.30 -13.04 9.56
C GLN A 298 -4.12 -14.55 9.32
N GLY A 299 -4.42 -15.40 10.30
CA GLY A 299 -4.15 -16.82 10.21
C GLY A 299 -4.81 -17.50 8.99
N VAL A 300 -6.08 -17.19 8.73
CA VAL A 300 -6.82 -17.76 7.59
C VAL A 300 -6.35 -17.20 6.25
N SER A 301 -6.19 -15.89 6.16
CA SER A 301 -5.70 -15.23 4.93
C SER A 301 -4.30 -15.72 4.56
N SER A 302 -3.40 -15.86 5.54
CA SER A 302 -2.06 -16.41 5.32
C SER A 302 -2.10 -17.88 4.87
N ALA A 303 -2.99 -18.70 5.42
CA ALA A 303 -3.14 -20.09 5.01
C ALA A 303 -3.66 -20.25 3.57
N ILE A 304 -4.56 -19.35 3.14
CA ILE A 304 -5.03 -19.29 1.74
C ILE A 304 -3.88 -18.86 0.83
N ALA A 305 -3.12 -17.83 1.22
CA ALA A 305 -1.98 -17.35 0.45
C ALA A 305 -0.86 -18.39 0.33
N ASP A 306 -0.62 -19.23 1.37
CA ASP A 306 0.31 -20.36 1.28
C ASP A 306 -0.11 -21.34 0.19
N ALA A 307 -1.39 -21.71 0.18
CA ALA A 307 -1.92 -22.65 -0.79
C ALA A 307 -1.76 -22.17 -2.23
N VAL A 308 -2.02 -20.87 -2.48
CA VAL A 308 -1.88 -20.26 -3.79
C VAL A 308 -0.41 -20.16 -4.20
N SER A 309 0.45 -19.61 -3.34
CA SER A 309 1.87 -19.48 -3.62
C SER A 309 2.53 -20.85 -3.87
N LEU A 310 2.21 -21.87 -3.08
CA LEU A 310 2.73 -23.22 -3.30
C LEU A 310 2.27 -23.77 -4.66
N ALA A 311 1.00 -23.60 -5.01
CA ALA A 311 0.44 -24.07 -6.28
C ALA A 311 1.06 -23.33 -7.48
N GLU A 312 1.28 -22.02 -7.38
CA GLU A 312 1.94 -21.23 -8.43
C GLU A 312 3.39 -21.66 -8.66
N LYS A 313 4.15 -21.88 -7.58
CA LYS A 313 5.55 -22.30 -7.68
C LYS A 313 5.71 -23.74 -8.15
N THR A 314 4.73 -24.61 -7.87
CA THR A 314 4.72 -26.00 -8.30
C THR A 314 3.87 -26.25 -9.55
N GLY A 315 3.27 -25.20 -10.17
CA GLY A 315 2.50 -25.29 -11.42
C GLY A 315 3.38 -25.62 -12.63
N VAL A 316 2.74 -25.94 -13.73
CA VAL A 316 3.23 -26.27 -15.07
C VAL A 316 4.75 -26.38 -15.24
N GLY A 317 5.32 -27.54 -14.99
CA GLY A 317 6.72 -27.86 -15.26
C GLY A 317 6.90 -29.37 -15.50
N ASN A 318 7.92 -29.74 -16.26
CA ASN A 318 8.37 -31.13 -16.31
C ASN A 318 9.14 -31.41 -15.00
N TRP A 319 8.43 -31.86 -13.98
CA TRP A 319 8.98 -32.22 -12.66
C TRP A 319 9.82 -33.53 -12.76
N ASN A 320 10.78 -33.56 -13.72
CA ASN A 320 11.59 -34.75 -13.99
C ASN A 320 12.87 -34.76 -13.15
N SER A 321 13.14 -33.70 -12.37
CA SER A 321 14.29 -33.64 -11.48
C SER A 321 13.92 -33.17 -10.07
N ALA A 322 14.55 -33.77 -9.05
CA ALA A 322 14.43 -33.31 -7.65
C ALA A 322 14.91 -31.87 -7.45
N ILE A 323 15.80 -31.38 -8.32
CA ILE A 323 16.35 -30.03 -8.31
C ILE A 323 15.27 -28.98 -8.62
N ASP A 324 14.38 -29.27 -9.60
CA ASP A 324 13.31 -28.33 -9.98
C ASP A 324 12.30 -28.16 -8.85
N LEU A 325 11.94 -29.27 -8.16
CA LEU A 325 11.06 -29.23 -6.99
C LEU A 325 11.69 -28.44 -5.83
N GLU A 326 12.98 -28.66 -5.57
CA GLU A 326 13.68 -27.94 -4.51
C GLU A 326 13.71 -26.45 -4.75
N HIS A 327 13.98 -25.98 -5.98
CA HIS A 327 13.92 -24.56 -6.35
C HIS A 327 12.51 -23.97 -6.15
N ALA A 328 11.47 -24.69 -6.54
CA ALA A 328 10.08 -24.25 -6.36
C ALA A 328 9.72 -24.09 -4.87
N LEU A 329 10.08 -25.10 -4.04
CA LEU A 329 9.84 -25.05 -2.61
C LEU A 329 10.69 -24.01 -1.88
N ALA A 330 11.92 -23.74 -2.36
CA ALA A 330 12.76 -22.67 -1.87
C ALA A 330 12.14 -21.29 -2.15
N ALA A 331 11.65 -21.07 -3.36
CA ALA A 331 10.97 -19.83 -3.74
C ALA A 331 9.69 -19.60 -2.93
N TYR A 332 8.85 -20.64 -2.79
CA TYR A 332 7.69 -20.62 -1.90
C TYR A 332 8.08 -20.24 -0.46
N SER A 333 9.06 -20.93 0.10
CA SER A 333 9.51 -20.71 1.48
C SER A 333 10.07 -19.30 1.70
N ALA A 334 10.85 -18.77 0.76
CA ALA A 334 11.40 -17.43 0.84
C ALA A 334 10.29 -16.36 0.85
N GLU A 335 9.38 -16.44 -0.12
CA GLU A 335 8.25 -15.53 -0.26
C GLU A 335 7.35 -15.53 0.98
N ARG A 336 6.90 -16.73 1.40
CA ARG A 336 5.94 -16.81 2.51
C ARG A 336 6.54 -16.46 3.86
N ARG A 337 7.82 -16.75 4.10
CA ARG A 337 8.52 -16.33 5.32
C ARG A 337 8.63 -14.81 5.42
N GLU A 338 8.97 -14.16 4.31
CA GLU A 338 9.05 -12.70 4.25
C GLU A 338 7.69 -12.06 4.56
N GLN A 339 6.61 -12.62 4.03
CA GLN A 339 5.25 -12.12 4.24
C GLN A 339 4.69 -12.41 5.65
N CYS A 340 5.06 -13.53 6.28
CA CYS A 340 4.53 -13.93 7.58
C CYS A 340 5.30 -13.35 8.78
N ALA A 341 6.61 -13.08 8.64
CA ALA A 341 7.43 -12.57 9.74
C ALA A 341 6.92 -11.22 10.32
N PRO A 342 6.48 -10.24 9.52
CA PRO A 342 5.87 -9.00 10.02
C PRO A 342 4.61 -9.26 10.87
N TYR A 343 3.79 -10.25 10.52
CA TYR A 343 2.60 -10.59 11.31
C TYR A 343 2.94 -11.16 12.68
N VAL A 344 4.00 -11.98 12.80
CA VAL A 344 4.48 -12.46 14.10
C VAL A 344 4.96 -11.29 14.96
N ALA A 345 5.76 -10.38 14.39
CA ALA A 345 6.25 -9.18 15.09
C ALA A 345 5.10 -8.29 15.55
N LYS A 346 4.12 -8.02 14.67
CA LYS A 346 2.93 -7.21 14.97
C LYS A 346 2.03 -7.89 16.01
N GLY A 347 1.85 -9.19 15.92
CA GLY A 347 1.10 -9.96 16.91
C GLY A 347 1.68 -9.82 18.32
N ARG A 348 3.00 -9.85 18.46
CA ARG A 348 3.71 -9.63 19.73
C ARG A 348 3.61 -8.19 20.22
N GLU A 349 3.68 -7.21 19.32
CA GLU A 349 3.45 -5.80 19.66
C GLU A 349 2.06 -5.59 20.27
N LEU A 350 1.02 -6.10 19.59
CA LEU A 350 -0.36 -6.02 20.05
C LEU A 350 -0.59 -6.77 21.36
N THR A 351 0.05 -7.93 21.53
CA THR A 351 0.02 -8.68 22.79
C THR A 351 0.62 -7.86 23.93
N ARG A 352 1.78 -7.22 23.75
CA ARG A 352 2.38 -6.33 24.76
C ARG A 352 1.46 -5.17 25.11
N HIS A 353 0.85 -4.56 24.11
CA HIS A 353 -0.08 -3.46 24.31
C HIS A 353 -1.35 -3.90 25.04
N PHE A 354 -1.90 -5.06 24.71
CA PHE A 354 -3.03 -5.66 25.39
C PHE A 354 -2.74 -5.95 26.88
N LEU A 355 -1.54 -6.46 27.17
CA LEU A 355 -1.13 -6.79 28.53
C LEU A 355 -0.86 -5.55 29.38
N SER A 356 -0.35 -4.47 28.77
CA SER A 356 0.05 -3.23 29.44
C SER A 356 -0.28 -2.03 28.54
N PRO A 357 -1.56 -1.62 28.46
CA PRO A 357 -1.97 -0.50 27.64
C PRO A 357 -1.36 0.81 28.14
N GLN A 358 -0.80 1.60 27.23
CA GLN A 358 -0.35 2.96 27.54
C GLN A 358 -1.55 3.92 27.52
N ILE A 359 -1.63 4.81 28.49
CA ILE A 359 -2.71 5.80 28.58
C ILE A 359 -2.66 6.69 27.34
N GLY A 360 -3.79 6.77 26.60
CA GLY A 360 -3.93 7.60 25.41
C GLY A 360 -3.49 6.96 24.09
N SER A 361 -3.02 5.70 24.08
CA SER A 361 -2.70 4.99 22.84
C SER A 361 -3.96 4.34 22.23
N THR A 362 -4.22 4.63 20.97
CA THR A 362 -5.29 3.99 20.19
C THR A 362 -4.77 2.70 19.60
N VAL A 363 -5.33 1.55 19.98
CA VAL A 363 -4.97 0.25 19.36
C VAL A 363 -5.80 0.08 18.11
N LEU A 364 -5.22 0.38 16.97
CA LEU A 364 -5.79 0.03 15.68
C LEU A 364 -5.73 -1.49 15.51
N LEU A 365 -6.83 -2.10 15.03
CA LEU A 365 -6.76 -3.49 14.61
C LEU A 365 -5.80 -3.62 13.44
N PRO A 366 -4.90 -4.62 13.43
CA PRO A 366 -4.05 -4.92 12.27
C PRO A 366 -4.84 -5.23 11.00
N ILE A 367 -6.10 -5.63 11.15
CA ILE A 367 -7.04 -5.81 10.03
C ILE A 367 -7.08 -4.58 9.12
N ALA A 368 -7.06 -3.36 9.68
CA ALA A 368 -7.06 -2.16 8.87
C ALA A 368 -5.67 -1.81 8.30
N GLU A 369 -4.61 -2.26 8.97
CA GLU A 369 -3.25 -2.12 8.46
C GLU A 369 -2.92 -3.19 7.41
N SER A 370 -3.50 -4.39 7.52
CA SER A 370 -3.32 -5.49 6.56
C SER A 370 -4.13 -5.33 5.28
N ASN A 371 -5.21 -4.56 5.31
CA ASN A 371 -5.95 -4.17 4.11
C ASN A 371 -5.20 -3.19 3.21
N HIS A 372 -4.04 -2.71 3.67
CA HIS A 372 -3.09 -2.01 2.84
C HIS A 372 -2.17 -2.96 2.04
N ILE A 373 -2.40 -4.28 2.12
CA ILE A 373 -1.80 -5.29 1.24
C ILE A 373 -2.85 -5.79 0.22
N ALA A 374 -3.88 -5.02 -0.06
CA ALA A 374 -4.54 -5.11 -1.34
C ALA A 374 -3.53 -4.79 -2.44
N PRO A 375 -3.64 -5.37 -3.64
CA PRO A 375 -2.88 -4.93 -4.80
C PRO A 375 -3.06 -3.41 -4.95
N GLY A 376 -2.09 -2.61 -4.54
CA GLY A 376 -2.19 -1.14 -4.46
C GLY A 376 -1.70 -0.53 -3.15
N SER A 377 -1.46 -1.28 -2.09
CA SER A 377 -0.87 -0.71 -0.87
C SER A 377 0.60 -0.36 -1.09
N PHE A 378 1.02 0.76 -0.54
CA PHE A 378 2.37 1.32 -0.68
C PHE A 378 3.32 0.78 0.39
N SER A 379 3.25 -0.53 0.66
CA SER A 379 4.14 -1.23 1.60
C SER A 379 5.53 -1.46 1.00
N ASP A 380 6.52 -1.72 1.86
CA ASP A 380 7.90 -2.00 1.43
C ASP A 380 8.02 -3.19 0.46
N ASN A 381 7.10 -4.14 0.55
CA ASN A 381 7.10 -5.37 -0.24
C ASN A 381 6.61 -5.20 -1.69
N ILE A 382 5.95 -4.08 -2.02
CA ILE A 382 5.46 -3.80 -3.38
C ILE A 382 6.57 -3.27 -4.28
N VAL A 383 7.60 -2.66 -3.70
CA VAL A 383 8.71 -2.10 -4.46
C VAL A 383 9.57 -3.24 -5.03
N ARG A 384 9.47 -3.45 -6.32
CA ARG A 384 10.19 -4.48 -7.08
C ARG A 384 11.54 -3.92 -7.54
N LEU A 385 12.55 -3.98 -6.67
CA LEU A 385 13.89 -3.47 -6.96
C LEU A 385 14.53 -4.13 -8.19
N ASP A 386 14.25 -5.41 -8.43
CA ASP A 386 14.65 -6.14 -9.62
C ASP A 386 14.16 -5.46 -10.90
N LEU A 387 12.87 -5.14 -10.98
CA LEU A 387 12.27 -4.45 -12.12
C LEU A 387 12.70 -2.98 -12.21
N LEU A 388 12.84 -2.30 -11.07
CA LEU A 388 13.31 -0.90 -11.08
C LEU A 388 14.74 -0.78 -11.60
N ARG A 389 15.63 -1.71 -11.26
CA ARG A 389 17.00 -1.77 -11.79
C ARG A 389 17.06 -2.07 -13.28
N GLU A 390 16.06 -2.77 -13.82
CA GLU A 390 15.93 -3.03 -15.25
C GLU A 390 15.30 -1.85 -16.00
N ARG A 391 14.30 -1.14 -15.41
CA ARG A 391 13.35 -0.29 -16.15
C ARG A 391 13.32 1.18 -15.73
N ALA A 392 13.75 1.53 -14.52
CA ALA A 392 13.69 2.91 -14.04
C ALA A 392 14.96 3.69 -14.42
N PHE A 393 14.98 4.21 -15.65
CA PHE A 393 16.13 4.94 -16.19
C PHE A 393 16.25 6.35 -15.61
N ASN A 394 15.71 7.33 -16.10
CA ASN A 394 15.66 8.76 -15.71
C ASN A 394 16.38 9.14 -14.37
N MET A 395 17.70 8.94 -14.29
CA MET A 395 18.54 9.11 -13.09
C MET A 395 18.16 8.22 -11.91
N ARG A 396 17.29 7.22 -12.11
CA ARG A 396 16.81 6.27 -11.11
C ARG A 396 17.63 4.97 -11.15
N TRP A 397 17.07 3.93 -10.61
CA TRP A 397 17.69 2.63 -10.30
C TRP A 397 18.48 1.98 -11.46
N ALA A 398 17.96 2.05 -12.69
CA ALA A 398 18.61 1.45 -13.86
C ALA A 398 19.88 2.18 -14.33
N GLN A 399 20.07 3.43 -13.91
CA GLN A 399 21.24 4.25 -14.26
C GLN A 399 22.25 4.39 -13.11
N GLN A 400 21.99 3.76 -11.97
CA GLN A 400 22.86 3.82 -10.80
C GLN A 400 23.58 2.50 -10.57
N PRO A 401 24.79 2.52 -10.00
CA PRO A 401 25.43 1.33 -9.49
C PRO A 401 24.53 0.54 -8.53
N ALA A 402 24.73 -0.78 -8.44
CA ALA A 402 23.84 -1.67 -7.68
C ALA A 402 23.72 -1.34 -6.19
N ASP A 403 24.73 -0.71 -5.60
CA ASP A 403 24.79 -0.31 -4.18
C ASP A 403 24.32 1.12 -3.91
N VAL A 404 23.94 1.88 -4.96
CA VAL A 404 23.46 3.27 -4.83
C VAL A 404 21.94 3.31 -4.69
N ILE A 405 21.46 4.10 -3.74
CA ILE A 405 20.03 4.42 -3.55
C ILE A 405 19.74 5.78 -4.22
N PRO A 406 18.91 5.84 -5.28
CA PRO A 406 18.59 7.08 -5.97
C PRO A 406 17.36 7.78 -5.35
N LEU A 407 17.55 8.88 -4.67
CA LEU A 407 16.47 9.79 -4.24
C LEU A 407 16.46 11.05 -5.15
N THR A 408 16.56 10.84 -6.44
CA THR A 408 16.85 11.84 -7.49
C THR A 408 15.60 12.33 -8.23
N ALA A 409 15.27 11.72 -9.37
CA ALA A 409 14.12 12.15 -10.17
C ALA A 409 12.80 11.90 -9.43
N ALA A 410 11.85 12.81 -9.67
CA ALA A 410 10.51 12.72 -9.09
C ALA A 410 9.65 11.71 -9.88
N ASP A 411 9.95 10.43 -9.68
CA ASP A 411 9.29 9.28 -10.27
C ASP A 411 9.08 8.22 -9.17
N PRO A 412 7.83 7.79 -8.88
CA PRO A 412 7.56 6.86 -7.79
C PRO A 412 8.12 5.46 -8.05
N ASP A 413 8.56 4.78 -7.00
CA ASP A 413 9.05 3.41 -7.06
C ASP A 413 7.95 2.34 -6.97
N PHE A 414 6.69 2.74 -7.02
CA PHE A 414 5.53 1.87 -6.84
C PHE A 414 4.93 1.44 -8.18
N PRO A 415 4.31 0.24 -8.24
CA PRO A 415 3.51 -0.17 -9.38
C PRO A 415 2.34 0.79 -9.62
N ILE A 416 1.91 0.91 -10.86
CA ILE A 416 0.70 1.65 -11.24
C ILE A 416 -0.55 0.97 -10.68
N CYS A 417 -1.64 1.73 -10.55
CA CYS A 417 -2.94 1.24 -10.09
C CYS A 417 -3.38 -0.03 -10.85
N PRO A 418 -3.85 -1.08 -10.16
CA PRO A 418 -4.30 -2.34 -10.79
C PRO A 418 -5.36 -2.13 -11.88
N ALA A 419 -6.33 -1.23 -11.68
CA ALA A 419 -7.35 -0.92 -12.69
C ALA A 419 -6.73 -0.42 -14.01
N ILE A 420 -5.63 0.34 -13.92
CA ILE A 420 -4.88 0.79 -15.11
C ILE A 420 -4.24 -0.41 -15.82
N GLN A 421 -3.61 -1.32 -15.06
CA GLN A 421 -2.98 -2.52 -15.63
C GLN A 421 -4.00 -3.39 -16.35
N GLU A 422 -5.15 -3.64 -15.72
CA GLU A 422 -6.23 -4.45 -16.29
C GLU A 422 -6.79 -3.86 -17.58
N GLN A 423 -7.04 -2.54 -17.60
CA GLN A 423 -7.55 -1.88 -18.79
C GLN A 423 -6.56 -1.90 -19.96
N LEU A 424 -5.27 -1.71 -19.67
CA LEU A 424 -4.21 -1.84 -20.68
C LEU A 424 -4.14 -3.26 -21.25
N VAL A 425 -4.13 -4.27 -20.38
CA VAL A 425 -4.10 -5.69 -20.80
C VAL A 425 -5.33 -6.04 -21.62
N ARG A 426 -6.53 -5.59 -21.23
CA ARG A 426 -7.77 -5.82 -21.95
C ARG A 426 -7.70 -5.20 -23.35
N HIS A 427 -7.33 -3.93 -23.43
CA HIS A 427 -7.26 -3.21 -24.71
C HIS A 427 -6.26 -3.84 -25.68
N VAL A 428 -5.11 -4.32 -25.17
CA VAL A 428 -4.12 -5.04 -25.98
C VAL A 428 -4.65 -6.39 -26.45
N ARG A 429 -5.38 -7.13 -25.63
CA ARG A 429 -6.01 -8.41 -25.99
C ARG A 429 -7.12 -8.26 -27.03
N ASP A 430 -7.85 -7.14 -27.01
CA ASP A 430 -8.88 -6.84 -28.03
C ASP A 430 -8.28 -6.66 -29.43
N GLY A 431 -6.97 -6.35 -29.53
CA GLY A 431 -6.19 -6.38 -30.78
C GLY A 431 -6.46 -5.21 -31.73
N VAL A 432 -7.24 -4.20 -31.33
CA VAL A 432 -7.56 -3.02 -32.18
C VAL A 432 -6.81 -1.79 -31.65
N LEU A 433 -5.74 -1.38 -32.37
CA LEU A 433 -4.87 -0.26 -32.03
C LEU A 433 -4.85 0.76 -33.18
N SER A 434 -6.00 1.37 -33.45
CA SER A 434 -6.17 2.36 -34.51
C SER A 434 -5.75 3.77 -34.06
N TYR A 435 -5.52 4.68 -35.01
CA TYR A 435 -5.30 6.09 -34.69
C TYR A 435 -6.46 6.71 -33.93
N GLY A 436 -6.15 7.54 -32.93
CA GLY A 436 -7.14 8.36 -32.23
C GLY A 436 -7.39 9.70 -32.93
N PRO A 437 -8.42 10.45 -32.49
CA PRO A 437 -8.64 11.82 -32.95
C PRO A 437 -7.47 12.75 -32.57
N PRO A 438 -7.19 13.80 -33.36
CA PRO A 438 -6.06 14.71 -33.15
C PRO A 438 -6.03 15.34 -31.74
N GLU A 439 -7.14 15.76 -31.20
CA GLU A 439 -7.25 16.37 -29.87
C GLU A 439 -7.30 15.35 -28.71
N GLY A 440 -7.30 14.06 -29.01
CA GLY A 440 -7.43 12.97 -28.05
C GLY A 440 -8.79 12.28 -28.07
N LEU A 441 -8.86 11.07 -27.49
CA LEU A 441 -10.06 10.26 -27.43
C LEU A 441 -11.20 11.01 -26.70
N PRO A 442 -12.44 10.95 -27.20
CA PRO A 442 -13.58 11.59 -26.52
C PRO A 442 -13.72 11.16 -25.06
N ARG A 443 -13.53 9.87 -24.75
CA ARG A 443 -13.56 9.34 -23.38
C ARG A 443 -12.44 9.91 -22.50
N PHE A 444 -11.25 10.12 -23.05
CA PHE A 444 -10.15 10.76 -22.33
C PHE A 444 -10.48 12.20 -21.98
N ARG A 445 -10.92 12.99 -22.97
CA ARG A 445 -11.29 14.40 -22.80
C ARG A 445 -12.41 14.57 -21.76
N GLU A 446 -13.45 13.74 -21.85
CA GLU A 446 -14.56 13.77 -20.89
C GLU A 446 -14.13 13.34 -19.47
N ALA A 447 -13.29 12.30 -19.34
CA ALA A 447 -12.77 11.87 -18.05
C ALA A 447 -11.94 12.96 -17.37
N VAL A 448 -11.07 13.65 -18.13
CA VAL A 448 -10.29 14.79 -17.61
C VAL A 448 -11.22 15.94 -17.20
N ALA A 449 -12.15 16.34 -18.06
CA ALA A 449 -13.08 17.43 -17.76
C ALA A 449 -13.93 17.13 -16.52
N ARG A 450 -14.44 15.90 -16.39
CA ARG A 450 -15.18 15.44 -15.20
C ARG A 450 -14.30 15.49 -13.95
N TRP A 451 -13.06 14.98 -14.01
CA TRP A 451 -12.12 15.02 -12.91
C TRP A 451 -11.86 16.46 -12.44
N MET A 452 -11.66 17.38 -13.35
CA MET A 452 -11.44 18.80 -13.04
C MET A 452 -12.67 19.45 -12.42
N ARG A 453 -13.89 19.13 -12.90
CA ARG A 453 -15.12 19.64 -12.29
C ARG A 453 -15.30 19.13 -10.86
N GLU A 454 -15.11 17.80 -10.65
CA GLU A 454 -15.36 17.16 -9.36
C GLU A 454 -14.30 17.48 -8.31
N THR A 455 -13.04 17.56 -8.70
CA THR A 455 -11.94 17.66 -7.74
C THR A 455 -11.34 19.07 -7.64
N ARG A 456 -11.49 19.92 -8.65
CA ARG A 456 -10.93 21.27 -8.73
C ARG A 456 -11.98 22.38 -8.85
N HIS A 457 -13.25 22.00 -8.96
CA HIS A 457 -14.35 22.93 -9.19
C HIS A 457 -14.10 23.84 -10.42
N MET A 458 -13.33 23.33 -11.39
CA MET A 458 -13.06 24.00 -12.65
C MET A 458 -14.24 23.79 -13.58
N ASP A 459 -14.91 24.87 -13.98
CA ASP A 459 -15.97 24.82 -14.96
C ASP A 459 -15.38 24.59 -16.37
N CYS A 460 -15.11 23.31 -16.72
CA CYS A 460 -14.58 22.92 -18.02
C CYS A 460 -15.35 21.74 -18.63
N THR A 461 -15.31 21.65 -19.95
CA THR A 461 -15.93 20.60 -20.76
C THR A 461 -14.87 19.80 -21.52
N ALA A 462 -15.27 18.72 -22.16
CA ALA A 462 -14.36 17.96 -23.03
C ALA A 462 -13.78 18.81 -24.16
N GLU A 463 -14.52 19.85 -24.60
CA GLU A 463 -14.07 20.75 -25.67
C GLU A 463 -12.90 21.64 -25.24
N ASP A 464 -12.71 21.89 -23.95
CA ASP A 464 -11.60 22.68 -23.42
C ASP A 464 -10.30 21.85 -23.30
N VAL A 465 -10.37 20.52 -23.42
CA VAL A 465 -9.24 19.59 -23.18
C VAL A 465 -8.58 19.21 -24.52
N PHE A 466 -7.24 19.25 -24.50
CA PHE A 466 -6.40 18.80 -25.61
C PHE A 466 -5.32 17.85 -25.07
N ALA A 467 -5.27 16.62 -25.58
CA ALA A 467 -4.29 15.61 -25.17
C ALA A 467 -2.90 15.94 -25.71
N THR A 468 -1.88 15.73 -24.86
CA THR A 468 -0.46 15.87 -25.22
C THR A 468 0.34 14.67 -24.76
N ASP A 469 1.48 14.38 -25.37
CA ASP A 469 2.32 13.22 -25.00
C ASP A 469 3.07 13.42 -23.66
N SER A 470 2.92 14.56 -23.04
CA SER A 470 3.37 14.88 -21.67
C SER A 470 2.92 16.29 -21.28
N ALA A 471 2.97 16.61 -19.98
CA ALA A 471 2.83 17.98 -19.51
C ALA A 471 3.92 18.89 -20.13
N ALA A 472 5.16 18.41 -20.25
CA ALA A 472 6.25 19.14 -20.85
C ALA A 472 6.00 19.50 -22.32
N SER A 473 5.48 18.58 -23.13
CA SER A 473 5.11 18.90 -24.52
C SER A 473 3.90 19.82 -24.58
N GLY A 474 2.95 19.70 -23.65
CA GLY A 474 1.88 20.67 -23.51
C GLY A 474 2.40 22.09 -23.31
N MET A 475 3.33 22.27 -22.40
CA MET A 475 4.03 23.57 -22.21
C MET A 475 4.75 24.03 -23.50
N ALA A 476 5.46 23.13 -24.16
CA ALA A 476 6.18 23.46 -25.40
C ALA A 476 5.24 23.90 -26.54
N VAL A 477 4.10 23.24 -26.69
CA VAL A 477 3.08 23.62 -27.67
C VAL A 477 2.48 24.98 -27.36
N VAL A 478 2.14 25.24 -26.08
CA VAL A 478 1.64 26.57 -25.66
C VAL A 478 2.68 27.65 -25.90
N ALA A 479 3.96 27.40 -25.62
CA ALA A 479 5.03 28.34 -25.90
C ALA A 479 5.13 28.65 -27.40
N ARG A 480 5.11 27.66 -28.30
CA ARG A 480 5.13 27.84 -29.76
C ARG A 480 3.93 28.62 -30.29
N ALA A 481 2.75 28.36 -29.71
CA ALA A 481 1.52 29.04 -30.09
C ALA A 481 1.49 30.53 -29.67
N SER A 482 2.16 30.86 -28.56
CA SER A 482 1.92 32.13 -27.87
C SER A 482 3.12 33.08 -27.87
N LEU A 483 4.32 32.62 -28.23
CA LEU A 483 5.56 33.38 -28.11
C LEU A 483 6.26 33.57 -29.46
N ALA A 484 6.77 34.78 -29.69
CA ALA A 484 7.70 35.10 -30.78
C ALA A 484 9.13 35.24 -30.22
N PRO A 485 10.15 35.07 -31.08
CA PRO A 485 11.54 35.28 -30.68
C PRO A 485 11.75 36.64 -30.00
N GLY A 486 12.42 36.59 -28.82
CA GLY A 486 12.67 37.80 -28.02
C GLY A 486 11.53 38.25 -27.09
N ASN A 487 10.36 37.62 -27.13
CA ASN A 487 9.34 37.80 -26.09
C ASN A 487 9.87 37.37 -24.73
N GLU A 488 9.40 37.98 -23.66
CA GLU A 488 9.80 37.68 -22.29
C GLU A 488 8.67 36.94 -21.54
N VAL A 489 9.07 35.98 -20.74
CA VAL A 489 8.16 35.20 -19.87
C VAL A 489 8.65 35.27 -18.43
N LEU A 490 7.81 35.77 -17.52
CA LEU A 490 8.09 35.77 -16.10
C LEU A 490 7.94 34.32 -15.56
N ILE A 491 8.96 33.82 -14.88
CA ILE A 491 8.97 32.50 -14.23
C ILE A 491 9.49 32.61 -12.79
N PRO A 492 9.00 31.79 -11.83
CA PRO A 492 9.57 31.75 -10.47
C PRO A 492 11.06 31.35 -10.47
N ASP A 493 11.79 31.73 -9.40
CA ASP A 493 13.15 31.28 -9.14
C ASP A 493 13.36 31.06 -7.62
N PRO A 494 13.64 29.82 -7.17
CA PRO A 494 13.87 28.60 -7.96
C PRO A 494 12.59 28.03 -8.56
N VAL A 495 12.70 27.28 -9.66
CA VAL A 495 11.62 26.48 -10.25
C VAL A 495 12.24 25.38 -11.12
N ASP A 496 11.50 24.30 -11.37
CA ASP A 496 11.93 23.20 -12.24
C ASP A 496 12.46 23.71 -13.61
N PHE A 497 13.57 23.15 -14.04
CA PHE A 497 14.27 23.57 -15.27
C PHE A 497 13.38 23.53 -16.51
N LEU A 498 12.34 22.70 -16.53
CA LEU A 498 11.44 22.57 -17.68
C LEU A 498 10.76 23.88 -18.07
N LEU A 499 10.37 24.71 -17.08
CA LEU A 499 9.75 25.99 -17.38
C LEU A 499 10.73 26.91 -18.13
N HIS A 500 11.95 27.05 -17.60
CA HIS A 500 13.00 27.86 -18.22
C HIS A 500 13.38 27.35 -19.62
N HIS A 501 13.69 26.07 -19.71
CA HIS A 501 14.13 25.42 -20.95
C HIS A 501 13.08 25.50 -22.06
N THR A 502 11.80 25.31 -21.70
CA THR A 502 10.71 25.37 -22.68
C THR A 502 10.56 26.77 -23.27
N VAL A 503 10.69 27.83 -22.44
CA VAL A 503 10.67 29.23 -22.90
C VAL A 503 11.83 29.50 -23.84
N GLU A 504 13.07 29.11 -23.47
CA GLU A 504 14.26 29.31 -24.32
C GLU A 504 14.14 28.59 -25.67
N ARG A 505 13.62 27.36 -25.68
CA ARG A 505 13.43 26.56 -26.91
C ARG A 505 12.39 27.13 -27.84
N ALA A 506 11.47 27.95 -27.34
CA ALA A 506 10.55 28.72 -28.18
C ALA A 506 11.19 30.03 -28.73
N GLY A 507 12.47 30.29 -28.47
CA GLY A 507 13.15 31.49 -28.85
C GLY A 507 12.84 32.72 -27.97
N ALA A 508 12.13 32.52 -26.88
CA ALA A 508 11.74 33.54 -25.91
C ALA A 508 12.75 33.62 -24.74
N VAL A 509 12.66 34.69 -23.95
CA VAL A 509 13.58 34.99 -22.85
C VAL A 509 12.89 34.71 -21.51
N PRO A 510 13.33 33.71 -20.71
CA PRO A 510 12.81 33.51 -19.37
C PRO A 510 13.35 34.57 -18.40
N VAL A 511 12.46 35.34 -17.80
CA VAL A 511 12.76 36.36 -16.79
C VAL A 511 12.45 35.79 -15.41
N ARG A 512 13.50 35.50 -14.67
CA ARG A 512 13.38 34.85 -13.34
C ARG A 512 12.99 35.85 -12.25
N VAL A 513 12.00 35.47 -11.44
CA VAL A 513 11.46 36.25 -10.34
C VAL A 513 11.61 35.47 -9.04
N ARG A 514 12.36 35.97 -8.10
CA ARG A 514 12.67 35.31 -6.83
C ARG A 514 11.39 34.99 -6.04
N VAL A 515 11.27 33.75 -5.58
CA VAL A 515 10.21 33.30 -4.70
C VAL A 515 10.80 32.41 -3.62
N GLU A 516 10.26 32.48 -2.42
CA GLU A 516 10.66 31.67 -1.24
C GLU A 516 9.40 31.21 -0.50
N PRO A 517 9.49 30.16 0.30
CA PRO A 517 8.38 29.82 1.18
C PRO A 517 7.99 31.02 2.06
N GLY A 518 6.70 31.37 2.05
CA GLY A 518 6.18 32.54 2.77
C GLY A 518 6.18 33.87 1.99
N THR A 519 6.72 33.92 0.75
CA THR A 519 6.60 35.09 -0.11
C THR A 519 5.12 35.44 -0.33
N THR A 520 4.71 36.67 0.05
CA THR A 520 3.34 37.14 -0.16
C THR A 520 3.05 37.45 -1.62
N ALA A 521 1.76 37.56 -1.98
CA ALA A 521 1.38 37.95 -3.35
C ALA A 521 1.91 39.33 -3.71
N GLU A 522 1.82 40.29 -2.79
CA GLU A 522 2.27 41.66 -2.96
C GLU A 522 3.79 41.75 -3.21
N GLU A 523 4.57 41.00 -2.43
CA GLU A 523 6.02 40.92 -2.61
C GLU A 523 6.39 40.32 -3.97
N PHE A 524 5.69 39.21 -4.37
CA PHE A 524 5.94 38.59 -5.64
C PHE A 524 5.56 39.49 -6.80
N ILE A 525 4.40 40.17 -6.71
CA ILE A 525 3.96 41.20 -7.69
C ILE A 525 4.96 42.32 -7.80
N ALA A 526 5.46 42.90 -6.69
CA ALA A 526 6.43 43.94 -6.72
C ALA A 526 7.74 43.56 -7.42
N ARG A 527 8.18 42.29 -7.19
CA ARG A 527 9.35 41.74 -7.88
C ARG A 527 9.11 41.54 -9.37
N MET A 528 7.90 41.06 -9.77
CA MET A 528 7.52 40.96 -11.18
C MET A 528 7.43 42.33 -11.87
N GLU A 529 6.81 43.30 -11.23
CA GLU A 529 6.70 44.66 -11.75
C GLU A 529 8.07 45.30 -12.04
N SER A 530 9.05 45.05 -11.18
CA SER A 530 10.43 45.54 -11.37
C SER A 530 11.17 44.87 -12.56
N ARG A 531 10.63 43.78 -13.10
CA ARG A 531 11.20 43.03 -14.22
C ARG A 531 10.38 43.14 -15.50
N LEU A 532 9.21 43.79 -15.43
CA LEU A 532 8.29 43.94 -16.55
C LEU A 532 8.90 44.87 -17.60
N THR A 533 8.82 44.45 -18.87
CA THR A 533 9.22 45.28 -20.03
C THR A 533 8.14 45.25 -21.11
N GLY A 534 8.28 46.09 -22.14
CA GLY A 534 7.38 46.05 -23.30
C GLY A 534 7.42 44.77 -24.11
N ARG A 535 8.35 43.84 -23.83
CA ARG A 535 8.45 42.51 -24.47
C ARG A 535 7.81 41.41 -23.65
N THR A 536 7.47 41.64 -22.40
CA THR A 536 6.86 40.63 -21.52
C THR A 536 5.47 40.27 -22.04
N ARG A 537 5.19 38.98 -22.20
CA ARG A 537 3.93 38.45 -22.78
C ARG A 537 3.22 37.47 -21.87
N MET A 538 3.95 36.75 -21.05
CA MET A 538 3.37 35.65 -20.23
C MET A 538 3.94 35.62 -18.82
N LEU A 539 3.13 35.07 -17.89
CA LEU A 539 3.53 34.62 -16.59
C LEU A 539 3.33 33.10 -16.54
N TRP A 540 4.36 32.33 -16.16
CA TRP A 540 4.27 30.92 -15.94
C TRP A 540 4.43 30.61 -14.46
N LEU A 541 3.51 29.82 -13.91
CA LEU A 541 3.47 29.41 -12.50
C LEU A 541 3.49 27.86 -12.40
N CYS A 542 4.00 27.35 -11.29
CA CYS A 542 3.94 25.94 -10.92
C CYS A 542 3.27 25.80 -9.55
N ASN A 543 2.15 25.09 -9.46
CA ASN A 543 1.40 24.95 -8.22
C ASN A 543 0.76 23.54 -8.11
N PRO A 544 1.09 22.71 -7.12
CA PRO A 544 2.15 22.87 -6.09
C PRO A 544 3.54 23.11 -6.66
N HIS A 545 4.32 23.91 -5.97
CA HIS A 545 5.59 24.43 -6.48
C HIS A 545 6.74 23.42 -6.34
N ASN A 546 7.40 23.05 -7.44
CA ASN A 546 8.63 22.27 -7.44
C ASN A 546 9.85 23.20 -7.69
N PRO A 547 10.85 23.26 -6.77
CA PRO A 547 11.15 22.28 -5.71
C PRO A 547 10.65 22.69 -4.30
N LEU A 548 10.04 23.86 -4.10
CA LEU A 548 9.76 24.41 -2.76
C LEU A 548 8.68 23.64 -1.98
N GLY A 549 7.84 22.83 -2.66
CA GLY A 549 6.73 22.12 -2.02
C GLY A 549 5.57 23.00 -1.53
N VAL A 550 5.56 24.29 -1.89
CA VAL A 550 4.52 25.26 -1.50
C VAL A 550 3.24 25.01 -2.29
N VAL A 551 2.10 25.13 -1.64
CA VAL A 551 0.76 25.17 -2.26
C VAL A 551 0.24 26.60 -2.09
N TYR A 552 0.15 27.35 -3.18
CA TYR A 552 -0.33 28.72 -3.12
C TYR A 552 -1.81 28.79 -2.80
N SER A 553 -2.19 29.70 -1.87
CA SER A 553 -3.59 29.89 -1.49
C SER A 553 -4.41 30.48 -2.65
N ARG A 554 -5.75 30.38 -2.54
CA ARG A 554 -6.68 30.99 -3.51
C ARG A 554 -6.43 32.48 -3.64
N GLU A 555 -6.28 33.19 -2.52
CA GLU A 555 -6.08 34.63 -2.45
C GLU A 555 -4.77 35.04 -3.12
N TRP A 556 -3.67 34.31 -2.80
CA TRP A 556 -2.37 34.55 -3.42
C TRP A 556 -2.45 34.42 -4.95
N GLN A 557 -3.04 33.33 -5.41
CA GLN A 557 -3.19 33.06 -6.85
C GLN A 557 -4.08 34.12 -7.55
N GLN A 558 -5.17 34.51 -6.91
CA GLN A 558 -6.09 35.51 -7.43
C GLN A 558 -5.41 36.86 -7.63
N HIS A 559 -4.71 37.37 -6.61
CA HIS A 559 -4.01 38.66 -6.69
C HIS A 559 -2.95 38.66 -7.81
N VAL A 560 -2.16 37.57 -7.89
CA VAL A 560 -1.12 37.43 -8.92
C VAL A 560 -1.74 37.33 -10.32
N ALA A 561 -2.83 36.59 -10.50
CA ALA A 561 -3.48 36.47 -11.80
C ALA A 561 -4.17 37.78 -12.23
N GLU A 562 -4.88 38.47 -11.34
CA GLU A 562 -5.52 39.76 -11.62
C GLU A 562 -4.48 40.82 -12.02
N TRP A 563 -3.34 40.85 -11.32
CA TRP A 563 -2.23 41.70 -11.70
C TRP A 563 -1.71 41.35 -13.10
N ALA A 564 -1.44 40.07 -13.41
CA ALA A 564 -0.94 39.66 -14.71
C ALA A 564 -1.90 40.03 -15.83
N ILE A 565 -3.19 39.81 -15.66
CA ILE A 565 -4.25 40.16 -16.61
C ILE A 565 -4.31 41.67 -16.80
N SER A 566 -4.20 42.49 -15.74
CA SER A 566 -4.17 43.94 -15.81
C SER A 566 -2.99 44.47 -16.62
N ARG A 567 -1.90 43.70 -16.75
CA ARG A 567 -0.72 43.99 -17.59
C ARG A 567 -0.80 43.39 -18.99
N GLY A 568 -1.92 42.74 -19.35
CA GLY A 568 -2.12 42.06 -20.63
C GLY A 568 -1.31 40.78 -20.80
N LEU A 569 -0.90 40.16 -19.71
CA LEU A 569 -0.14 38.90 -19.73
C LEU A 569 -1.09 37.69 -19.77
N ARG A 570 -0.83 36.74 -20.65
CA ARG A 570 -1.41 35.40 -20.59
C ARG A 570 -0.68 34.56 -19.54
N ILE A 571 -1.37 33.58 -18.92
CA ILE A 571 -0.82 32.80 -17.82
C ILE A 571 -0.78 31.31 -18.21
N VAL A 572 0.32 30.64 -17.89
CA VAL A 572 0.42 29.18 -17.87
C VAL A 572 0.50 28.72 -16.41
N SER A 573 -0.42 27.85 -16.01
CA SER A 573 -0.45 27.20 -14.70
C SER A 573 -0.05 25.73 -14.86
N ASP A 574 1.18 25.40 -14.45
CA ASP A 574 1.62 24.00 -14.37
C ASP A 574 1.08 23.37 -13.08
N GLU A 575 0.07 22.53 -13.26
CA GLU A 575 -0.65 21.87 -12.17
C GLU A 575 -0.39 20.35 -12.13
N ILE A 576 0.74 19.89 -12.67
CA ILE A 576 1.11 18.45 -12.71
C ILE A 576 1.18 17.80 -11.31
N TRP A 577 1.38 18.61 -10.27
CA TRP A 577 1.46 18.19 -8.88
C TRP A 577 0.15 18.34 -8.10
N SER A 578 -0.91 18.81 -8.72
CA SER A 578 -2.14 19.26 -8.04
C SER A 578 -2.87 18.18 -7.24
N ASP A 579 -2.64 16.90 -7.53
CA ASP A 579 -3.22 15.77 -6.78
C ASP A 579 -2.36 15.33 -5.58
N ILE A 580 -1.11 15.80 -5.48
CA ILE A 580 -0.19 15.46 -4.40
C ILE A 580 -0.13 16.64 -3.43
N VAL A 581 -1.11 16.73 -2.55
CA VAL A 581 -1.26 17.79 -1.55
C VAL A 581 -1.62 17.17 -0.20
N TYR A 582 -0.98 17.64 0.85
CA TYR A 582 -1.08 17.08 2.19
C TYR A 582 -2.00 17.90 3.10
N ALA A 583 -2.81 17.23 3.90
CA ALA A 583 -3.65 17.91 4.89
C ALA A 583 -2.78 18.78 5.84
N PRO A 584 -3.24 19.97 6.23
CA PRO A 584 -4.56 20.58 5.98
C PRO A 584 -4.67 21.36 4.67
N TYR A 585 -3.61 21.41 3.83
CA TYR A 585 -3.57 22.20 2.61
C TYR A 585 -4.49 21.63 1.54
N ARG A 586 -4.94 22.49 0.63
CA ARG A 586 -5.76 22.12 -0.52
C ARG A 586 -5.29 22.87 -1.75
N HIS A 587 -5.14 22.16 -2.86
CA HIS A 587 -4.88 22.78 -4.14
C HIS A 587 -6.15 23.46 -4.66
N VAL A 588 -5.98 24.68 -5.17
CA VAL A 588 -6.99 25.41 -5.93
C VAL A 588 -6.43 25.59 -7.34
N SER A 589 -7.13 25.11 -8.36
CA SER A 589 -6.73 25.39 -9.74
C SER A 589 -6.93 26.85 -10.06
N LEU A 590 -5.93 27.48 -10.69
CA LEU A 590 -6.00 28.90 -11.03
C LEU A 590 -7.20 29.22 -11.93
N ALA A 591 -7.50 28.34 -12.90
CA ALA A 591 -8.65 28.48 -13.81
C ALA A 591 -10.02 28.28 -13.13
N SER A 592 -10.08 27.85 -11.84
CA SER A 592 -11.33 27.73 -11.09
C SER A 592 -11.72 28.99 -10.32
N ILE A 593 -10.86 30.01 -10.26
CA ILE A 593 -11.03 31.17 -9.39
C ILE A 593 -12.13 32.09 -9.92
N SER A 594 -12.07 32.48 -11.21
CA SER A 594 -13.10 33.29 -11.87
C SER A 594 -13.14 32.98 -13.37
N ARG A 595 -14.24 33.40 -14.04
CA ARG A 595 -14.38 33.22 -15.50
C ARG A 595 -13.36 34.09 -16.27
N GLU A 596 -13.02 35.24 -15.75
CA GLU A 596 -12.02 36.13 -16.36
C GLU A 596 -10.63 35.50 -16.32
N ILE A 597 -10.23 34.99 -15.12
CA ILE A 597 -8.96 34.28 -14.97
C ILE A 597 -8.92 33.05 -15.86
N ALA A 598 -10.00 32.24 -15.88
CA ALA A 598 -10.07 31.02 -16.68
C ALA A 598 -9.85 31.23 -18.20
N ARG A 599 -10.23 32.41 -18.75
CA ARG A 599 -10.00 32.76 -20.17
C ARG A 599 -8.56 33.21 -20.45
N ASN A 600 -7.85 33.65 -19.43
CA ASN A 600 -6.48 34.13 -19.55
C ASN A 600 -5.42 33.12 -19.06
N VAL A 601 -5.88 31.89 -18.68
CA VAL A 601 -5.05 30.82 -18.14
C VAL A 601 -5.13 29.59 -19.00
N VAL A 602 -3.99 28.99 -19.32
CA VAL A 602 -3.86 27.62 -19.77
C VAL A 602 -3.37 26.77 -18.60
N THR A 603 -4.12 25.74 -18.24
CA THR A 603 -3.72 24.74 -17.25
C THR A 603 -3.00 23.58 -17.94
N ILE A 604 -1.79 23.27 -17.48
CA ILE A 604 -1.02 22.10 -17.87
C ILE A 604 -1.23 21.01 -16.80
N TYR A 605 -1.72 19.84 -17.22
CA TYR A 605 -1.98 18.75 -16.31
C TYR A 605 -1.38 17.44 -16.84
N GLY A 606 -0.94 16.56 -15.97
CA GLY A 606 -0.27 15.33 -16.34
C GLY A 606 -0.47 14.20 -15.33
N PHE A 607 -0.16 12.98 -15.74
CA PHE A 607 -0.46 11.76 -15.00
C PHE A 607 0.80 11.03 -14.53
N SER A 608 1.97 11.64 -14.72
CA SER A 608 3.26 11.06 -14.34
C SER A 608 3.51 11.10 -12.83
N LYS A 609 2.92 12.08 -12.11
CA LYS A 609 3.19 12.29 -10.68
C LYS A 609 2.13 11.63 -9.78
N ASN A 610 0.89 11.74 -10.15
CA ASN A 610 -0.27 11.27 -9.39
C ASN A 610 -0.53 9.76 -9.55
N PHE A 611 -0.31 9.20 -10.77
CA PHE A 611 -0.60 7.80 -11.08
C PHE A 611 0.62 6.99 -11.55
N ALA A 612 1.84 7.54 -11.40
CA ALA A 612 3.10 6.88 -11.81
C ALA A 612 3.16 6.54 -13.33
N LEU A 613 2.51 7.32 -14.19
CA LEU A 613 2.40 7.05 -15.62
C LEU A 613 3.48 7.76 -16.47
N ALA A 614 4.63 8.09 -15.91
CA ALA A 614 5.69 8.81 -16.62
C ALA A 614 6.13 8.10 -17.92
N GLY A 615 6.21 6.77 -17.89
CA GLY A 615 6.60 5.93 -19.03
C GLY A 615 5.56 5.87 -20.15
N LEU A 616 4.27 6.11 -19.85
CA LEU A 616 3.21 6.14 -20.86
C LEU A 616 3.15 7.44 -21.66
N ARG A 617 3.89 8.46 -21.26
CA ARG A 617 3.97 9.74 -21.99
C ARG A 617 2.61 10.30 -22.31
N VAL A 618 1.89 10.83 -21.30
CA VAL A 618 0.55 11.43 -21.46
C VAL A 618 0.34 12.59 -20.50
N GLY A 619 -0.25 13.65 -21.02
CA GLY A 619 -0.69 14.85 -20.33
C GLY A 619 -1.81 15.51 -21.10
N CYS A 620 -2.19 16.70 -20.68
CA CYS A 620 -3.15 17.52 -21.42
C CYS A 620 -2.96 19.02 -21.13
N VAL A 621 -3.43 19.79 -22.08
CA VAL A 621 -3.65 21.23 -21.99
C VAL A 621 -5.15 21.46 -21.81
N ILE A 622 -5.53 22.31 -20.86
CA ILE A 622 -6.90 22.73 -20.64
C ILE A 622 -6.97 24.24 -20.88
N CYS A 623 -7.69 24.66 -21.90
CA CYS A 623 -7.80 26.05 -22.31
C CYS A 623 -9.27 26.44 -22.55
N ARG A 624 -9.76 27.43 -21.77
CA ARG A 624 -11.15 27.91 -21.82
C ARG A 624 -11.37 29.04 -22.82
N ASP A 625 -10.32 29.58 -23.39
CA ASP A 625 -10.41 30.55 -24.52
C ASP A 625 -10.37 29.77 -25.84
N PRO A 626 -11.46 29.77 -26.66
CA PRO A 626 -11.55 28.94 -27.86
C PRO A 626 -10.53 29.35 -28.94
N GLU A 627 -10.22 30.66 -29.06
CA GLU A 627 -9.29 31.14 -30.08
C GLU A 627 -7.85 30.77 -29.68
N TRP A 628 -7.49 30.96 -28.40
CA TRP A 628 -6.19 30.54 -27.92
C TRP A 628 -6.02 29.01 -28.00
N LYS A 629 -7.06 28.24 -27.68
CA LYS A 629 -7.03 26.77 -27.85
C LYS A 629 -6.78 26.40 -29.32
N LYS A 630 -7.46 27.04 -30.25
CA LYS A 630 -7.29 26.79 -31.69
C LYS A 630 -5.84 27.08 -32.14
N GLU A 631 -5.25 28.17 -31.66
CA GLU A 631 -3.81 28.49 -31.87
C GLU A 631 -2.90 27.36 -31.33
N ILE A 632 -3.19 26.86 -30.13
CA ILE A 632 -2.44 25.79 -29.46
C ILE A 632 -2.55 24.47 -30.27
N VAL A 633 -3.75 24.09 -30.68
CA VAL A 633 -3.96 22.86 -31.47
C VAL A 633 -3.25 22.95 -32.83
N ALA A 634 -3.34 24.08 -33.51
CA ALA A 634 -2.62 24.30 -34.76
C ALA A 634 -1.09 24.20 -34.60
N ALA A 635 -0.55 24.81 -33.52
CA ALA A 635 0.89 24.72 -33.20
C ALA A 635 1.37 23.33 -32.79
N SER A 636 0.45 22.42 -32.46
CA SER A 636 0.78 21.05 -32.05
C SER A 636 1.07 20.10 -33.22
N ASP A 637 0.70 20.48 -34.44
CA ASP A 637 0.73 19.59 -35.62
C ASP A 637 -0.06 18.28 -35.47
N ALA A 638 -0.97 18.21 -34.49
CA ALA A 638 -1.72 16.97 -34.17
C ALA A 638 -2.60 16.49 -35.33
N GLU A 639 -3.10 17.41 -36.17
CA GLU A 639 -3.88 17.07 -37.38
C GLU A 639 -3.06 16.31 -38.44
N SER A 640 -1.72 16.47 -38.45
CA SER A 640 -0.81 15.74 -39.33
C SER A 640 -0.46 14.34 -38.83
N THR A 641 -0.98 13.91 -37.68
CA THR A 641 -0.66 12.66 -36.96
C THR A 641 0.77 12.55 -36.43
N VAL A 642 1.62 13.57 -36.63
CA VAL A 642 3.04 13.51 -36.25
C VAL A 642 3.25 13.46 -34.74
N TYR A 643 2.42 14.18 -33.96
CA TYR A 643 2.55 14.27 -32.50
C TYR A 643 1.30 13.74 -31.77
N GLY A 644 0.57 12.81 -32.37
CA GLY A 644 -0.61 12.22 -31.77
C GLY A 644 -0.27 11.39 -30.51
N VAL A 645 -1.12 11.52 -29.48
CA VAL A 645 -0.94 10.76 -28.22
C VAL A 645 -1.36 9.31 -28.41
N SER A 646 -0.55 8.38 -27.91
CA SER A 646 -0.87 6.95 -27.93
C SER A 646 -2.27 6.65 -27.36
N VAL A 647 -3.05 5.82 -28.07
CA VAL A 647 -4.36 5.38 -27.60
C VAL A 647 -4.24 4.62 -26.27
N LEU A 648 -3.21 3.77 -26.10
CA LEU A 648 -2.98 3.03 -24.85
C LEU A 648 -2.76 3.97 -23.67
N SER A 649 -2.01 5.06 -23.88
CA SER A 649 -1.75 6.06 -22.84
C SER A 649 -3.05 6.75 -22.40
N GLN A 650 -3.94 7.06 -23.34
CA GLN A 650 -5.21 7.68 -23.06
C GLN A 650 -6.18 6.71 -22.37
N VAL A 651 -6.20 5.43 -22.75
CA VAL A 651 -6.98 4.37 -22.08
C VAL A 651 -6.54 4.21 -20.64
N ALA A 652 -5.23 4.21 -20.38
CA ALA A 652 -4.68 4.18 -19.02
C ALA A 652 -5.18 5.35 -18.15
N VAL A 653 -5.22 6.56 -18.70
CA VAL A 653 -5.72 7.75 -18.00
C VAL A 653 -7.23 7.65 -17.72
N VAL A 654 -8.03 7.16 -18.66
CA VAL A 654 -9.45 6.94 -18.41
C VAL A 654 -9.65 6.03 -17.21
N ALA A 655 -8.94 4.89 -17.14
CA ALA A 655 -8.99 3.99 -15.99
C ALA A 655 -8.51 4.67 -14.70
N ALA A 656 -7.41 5.42 -14.74
CA ALA A 656 -6.89 6.17 -13.60
C ALA A 656 -7.94 7.12 -13.00
N LEU A 657 -8.61 7.90 -13.84
CA LEU A 657 -9.57 8.93 -13.41
C LEU A 657 -10.94 8.37 -13.04
N THR A 658 -11.32 7.19 -13.55
CA THR A 658 -12.62 6.56 -13.24
C THR A 658 -12.53 5.61 -12.06
N GLU A 659 -11.45 4.86 -11.91
CA GLU A 659 -11.31 3.76 -10.95
C GLU A 659 -10.10 3.93 -9.99
N GLY A 660 -9.16 4.84 -10.28
CA GLY A 660 -7.94 5.02 -9.49
C GLY A 660 -8.03 5.98 -8.30
N ARG A 661 -9.22 6.50 -7.96
CA ARG A 661 -9.37 7.53 -6.89
C ARG A 661 -8.90 7.05 -5.52
N GLU A 662 -9.25 5.83 -5.14
CA GLU A 662 -8.86 5.25 -3.85
C GLU A 662 -7.35 4.99 -3.80
N TRP A 663 -6.80 4.42 -4.87
CA TRP A 663 -5.35 4.21 -4.99
C TRP A 663 -4.58 5.53 -4.85
N LEU A 664 -5.03 6.61 -5.48
CA LEU A 664 -4.41 7.93 -5.36
C LEU A 664 -4.51 8.47 -3.93
N ALA A 665 -5.65 8.30 -3.26
CA ALA A 665 -5.83 8.73 -1.88
C ALA A 665 -4.88 7.98 -0.93
N GLU A 666 -4.67 6.69 -1.15
CA GLU A 666 -3.71 5.87 -0.40
C GLU A 666 -2.27 6.29 -0.70
N PHE A 667 -1.95 6.55 -1.97
CA PHE A 667 -0.64 7.05 -2.36
C PHE A 667 -0.30 8.36 -1.64
N VAL A 668 -1.23 9.32 -1.62
CA VAL A 668 -1.04 10.60 -0.91
C VAL A 668 -0.85 10.38 0.59
N ARG A 669 -1.60 9.47 1.22
CA ARG A 669 -1.42 9.13 2.65
C ARG A 669 -0.04 8.53 2.92
N HIS A 670 0.40 7.59 2.08
CA HIS A 670 1.75 7.04 2.15
C HIS A 670 2.81 8.13 2.03
N LEU A 671 2.71 8.98 1.02
CA LEU A 671 3.63 10.08 0.80
C LEU A 671 3.67 11.07 1.98
N GLN A 672 2.53 11.33 2.62
CA GLN A 672 2.49 12.18 3.81
C GLN A 672 3.29 11.56 4.97
N ALA A 673 3.16 10.27 5.20
CA ALA A 673 3.95 9.56 6.21
C ALA A 673 5.46 9.59 5.89
N GLN A 674 5.82 9.39 4.61
CA GLN A 674 7.22 9.48 4.18
C GLN A 674 7.77 10.90 4.30
N ARG A 675 6.98 11.93 3.94
CA ARG A 675 7.34 13.34 4.17
C ARG A 675 7.69 13.59 5.64
N ASP A 676 6.80 13.18 6.55
CA ASP A 676 6.99 13.43 7.98
C ASP A 676 8.21 12.69 8.52
N TYR A 677 8.46 11.47 8.05
CA TYR A 677 9.68 10.73 8.35
C TYR A 677 10.94 11.47 7.88
N VAL A 678 10.97 11.89 6.61
CA VAL A 678 12.12 12.60 6.01
C VAL A 678 12.38 13.92 6.73
N ILE A 679 11.35 14.71 7.05
CA ILE A 679 11.49 15.95 7.82
C ILE A 679 12.11 15.69 9.20
N ASN A 680 11.66 14.66 9.91
CA ASN A 680 12.20 14.28 11.21
C ASN A 680 13.68 13.81 11.13
N ARG A 681 14.08 13.20 10.02
CA ARG A 681 15.48 12.80 9.79
C ARG A 681 16.35 14.03 9.46
N LEU A 682 15.88 14.91 8.56
CA LEU A 682 16.59 16.15 8.18
C LEU A 682 16.78 17.11 9.36
N ALA A 683 15.84 17.16 10.29
CA ALA A 683 15.95 17.98 11.51
C ALA A 683 17.16 17.62 12.39
N LYS A 684 17.74 16.43 12.22
CA LYS A 684 18.94 15.97 12.93
C LYS A 684 20.25 16.40 12.23
N TRP A 685 20.19 16.89 11.00
CA TRP A 685 21.36 17.28 10.25
C TRP A 685 21.93 18.61 10.77
N PRO A 686 23.25 18.74 10.98
CA PRO A 686 23.85 19.89 11.64
C PRO A 686 23.58 21.22 10.92
N GLY A 687 22.75 22.08 11.52
CA GLY A 687 22.42 23.42 11.03
C GLY A 687 21.63 23.46 9.72
N VAL A 688 21.08 22.33 9.27
CA VAL A 688 20.21 22.26 8.11
C VAL A 688 18.81 22.73 8.51
N THR A 689 18.19 23.52 7.64
CA THR A 689 16.80 23.96 7.80
C THR A 689 15.94 23.44 6.64
N VAL A 690 14.71 23.09 6.94
CA VAL A 690 13.78 22.57 5.94
C VAL A 690 12.34 22.98 6.28
N GLN A 691 11.61 23.43 5.27
CA GLN A 691 10.18 23.64 5.38
C GLN A 691 9.47 22.33 4.94
N PRO A 692 8.55 21.79 5.77
CA PRO A 692 7.75 20.65 5.36
C PRO A 692 6.97 20.97 4.08
N PRO A 693 7.10 20.18 3.00
CA PRO A 693 6.36 20.43 1.79
C PRO A 693 4.85 20.25 2.04
N GLN A 694 4.08 21.21 1.54
CA GLN A 694 2.61 21.23 1.59
C GLN A 694 1.99 20.34 0.50
N GLY A 695 2.75 20.14 -0.57
CA GLY A 695 2.45 19.28 -1.71
C GLY A 695 3.73 18.78 -2.37
N THR A 696 3.62 18.00 -3.42
CA THR A 696 4.70 17.27 -4.10
C THR A 696 5.26 16.12 -3.26
N TYR A 697 6.14 15.30 -3.81
CA TYR A 697 6.92 14.30 -3.05
C TYR A 697 8.43 14.55 -3.13
N VAL A 698 8.78 15.82 -3.14
CA VAL A 698 10.17 16.28 -3.02
C VAL A 698 10.31 17.24 -1.85
N VAL A 699 11.45 17.20 -1.19
CA VAL A 699 11.81 18.14 -0.12
C VAL A 699 13.09 18.89 -0.52
N PHE A 700 13.17 20.15 -0.10
CA PHE A 700 14.23 21.08 -0.54
C PHE A 700 14.94 21.75 0.65
N PRO A 701 15.75 20.97 1.45
CA PRO A 701 16.49 21.50 2.59
C PRO A 701 17.57 22.49 2.18
N ASP A 702 17.72 23.55 3.00
CA ASP A 702 18.87 24.47 2.96
C ASP A 702 20.05 23.79 3.68
N VAL A 703 21.12 23.55 2.93
CA VAL A 703 22.33 22.86 3.38
C VAL A 703 23.58 23.75 3.41
N ARG A 704 23.41 25.08 3.39
CA ARG A 704 24.52 26.05 3.46
C ARG A 704 25.37 25.89 4.72
N SER A 705 24.81 25.32 5.77
CA SER A 705 25.58 24.93 6.96
C SER A 705 26.64 23.84 6.70
N LEU A 706 26.39 22.97 5.70
CA LEU A 706 27.25 21.85 5.33
C LEU A 706 28.19 22.22 4.17
N SER A 707 27.68 22.89 3.13
CA SER A 707 28.44 23.29 1.96
C SER A 707 27.79 24.47 1.24
N ASP A 708 28.58 25.39 0.69
CA ASP A 708 28.12 26.45 -0.20
C ASP A 708 27.96 25.92 -1.65
N ASP A 709 28.62 24.80 -1.98
CA ASP A 709 28.54 24.10 -3.25
C ASP A 709 27.68 22.83 -3.13
N SER A 710 26.43 22.92 -3.53
CA SER A 710 25.48 21.81 -3.52
C SER A 710 25.91 20.67 -4.46
N GLU A 711 26.62 20.93 -5.55
CA GLU A 711 27.09 19.91 -6.49
C GLU A 711 28.25 19.11 -5.89
N ALA A 712 29.20 19.78 -5.26
CA ALA A 712 30.28 19.12 -4.52
C ALA A 712 29.73 18.28 -3.38
N LEU A 713 28.77 18.80 -2.62
CA LEU A 713 28.10 18.04 -1.54
C LEU A 713 27.40 16.80 -2.09
N CYS A 714 26.64 16.90 -3.17
CA CYS A 714 25.99 15.73 -3.79
C CYS A 714 27.00 14.65 -4.23
N ARG A 715 28.15 15.07 -4.81
CA ARG A 715 29.21 14.12 -5.20
C ARG A 715 29.78 13.41 -3.95
N GLN A 716 30.08 14.14 -2.90
CA GLN A 716 30.62 13.57 -1.65
C GLN A 716 29.61 12.60 -1.01
N LEU A 717 28.32 12.94 -0.94
CA LEU A 717 27.28 12.05 -0.43
C LEU A 717 27.12 10.78 -1.29
N LEU A 718 27.19 10.92 -2.61
CA LEU A 718 27.17 9.76 -3.51
C LEU A 718 28.36 8.83 -3.30
N GLU A 719 29.58 9.38 -3.15
CA GLU A 719 30.80 8.61 -2.98
C GLU A 719 30.86 7.92 -1.62
N GLN A 720 30.51 8.61 -0.53
CA GLN A 720 30.69 8.13 0.82
C GLN A 720 29.45 7.41 1.39
N ALA A 721 28.24 7.92 1.12
CA ALA A 721 27.00 7.33 1.59
C ALA A 721 26.32 6.40 0.59
N ARG A 722 26.77 6.39 -0.69
CA ARG A 722 26.12 5.63 -1.77
C ARG A 722 24.64 6.00 -1.94
N VAL A 723 24.30 7.28 -1.77
CA VAL A 723 22.95 7.84 -1.99
C VAL A 723 23.06 9.00 -2.97
N ALA A 724 22.28 8.91 -4.06
CA ALA A 724 22.23 9.94 -5.10
C ALA A 724 21.11 10.94 -4.81
N LEU A 725 21.44 12.24 -4.78
CA LEU A 725 20.53 13.37 -4.57
C LEU A 725 20.64 14.36 -5.73
N VAL A 726 19.70 15.31 -5.84
CA VAL A 726 19.76 16.38 -6.85
C VAL A 726 20.26 17.68 -6.20
N PRO A 727 21.36 18.27 -6.72
CA PRO A 727 21.86 19.54 -6.18
C PRO A 727 20.93 20.71 -6.55
N GLY A 728 20.78 21.66 -5.63
CA GLY A 728 20.17 22.96 -5.89
C GLY A 728 21.11 23.82 -6.73
N ALA A 729 21.19 23.50 -8.01
CA ALA A 729 22.10 24.17 -8.96
C ALA A 729 21.31 24.91 -10.06
N PRO A 730 21.91 25.98 -10.67
CA PRO A 730 21.24 26.78 -11.70
C PRO A 730 20.67 25.95 -12.86
N ARG A 731 21.38 24.90 -13.29
CA ARG A 731 20.93 24.01 -14.38
C ARG A 731 19.65 23.22 -14.06
N TRP A 732 19.32 23.01 -12.77
CA TRP A 732 18.15 22.24 -12.36
C TRP A 732 16.98 23.13 -11.96
N PHE A 733 17.25 24.24 -11.25
CA PHE A 733 16.18 25.04 -10.63
C PHE A 733 16.37 26.55 -10.76
N GLY A 734 17.48 27.02 -11.37
CA GLY A 734 17.82 28.44 -11.43
C GLY A 734 18.76 28.85 -10.31
N PRO A 735 19.29 30.08 -10.41
CA PRO A 735 20.26 30.64 -9.46
C PRO A 735 19.76 30.66 -8.02
N GLY A 736 18.45 30.87 -7.84
CA GLY A 736 17.81 30.89 -6.53
C GLY A 736 17.89 29.59 -5.73
N ALA A 737 18.32 28.49 -6.35
CA ALA A 737 18.40 27.17 -5.72
C ALA A 737 19.73 26.91 -4.99
N GLY A 738 20.73 27.80 -5.13
CA GLY A 738 22.07 27.61 -4.51
C GLY A 738 22.00 27.31 -3.01
N GLY A 739 22.82 26.38 -2.53
CA GLY A 739 22.85 26.00 -1.12
C GLY A 739 21.72 25.06 -0.67
N HIS A 740 21.00 24.45 -1.61
CA HIS A 740 19.93 23.50 -1.30
C HIS A 740 20.20 22.12 -1.94
N LEU A 741 19.48 21.10 -1.45
CA LEU A 741 19.38 19.79 -2.10
C LEU A 741 17.91 19.50 -2.39
N ARG A 742 17.63 18.74 -3.46
CA ARG A 742 16.29 18.14 -3.65
C ARG A 742 16.35 16.64 -3.40
N ILE A 743 15.48 16.16 -2.53
CA ILE A 743 15.35 14.76 -2.15
C ILE A 743 13.95 14.29 -2.51
N CYS A 744 13.85 13.25 -3.34
CA CYS A 744 12.59 12.58 -3.68
C CYS A 744 12.29 11.51 -2.63
N PHE A 745 11.07 11.51 -2.07
CA PHE A 745 10.65 10.54 -1.05
C PHE A 745 9.50 9.62 -1.49
N ALA A 746 9.20 9.55 -2.80
CA ALA A 746 8.18 8.66 -3.33
C ALA A 746 8.71 7.23 -3.51
N THR A 747 9.10 6.62 -2.41
CA THR A 747 9.62 5.25 -2.33
C THR A 747 9.16 4.59 -1.03
N SER A 748 9.57 3.34 -0.76
CA SER A 748 9.21 2.62 0.45
C SER A 748 9.90 3.17 1.69
N HIS A 749 9.30 2.91 2.86
CA HIS A 749 9.86 3.34 4.14
C HIS A 749 11.24 2.74 4.38
N ARG A 750 11.42 1.47 4.08
CA ARG A 750 12.70 0.75 4.22
C ARG A 750 13.83 1.39 3.39
N ILE A 751 13.53 1.78 2.13
CA ILE A 751 14.52 2.42 1.26
C ILE A 751 14.91 3.80 1.82
N LEU A 752 13.94 4.60 2.29
CA LEU A 752 14.23 5.89 2.91
C LEU A 752 15.02 5.70 4.20
N GLN A 753 14.65 4.75 5.04
CA GLN A 753 15.38 4.45 6.28
C GLN A 753 16.84 4.12 5.97
N GLU A 754 17.10 3.18 5.07
CA GLU A 754 18.45 2.81 4.67
C GLU A 754 19.23 3.99 4.08
N ALA A 755 18.60 4.80 3.22
CA ALA A 755 19.24 5.98 2.65
C ALA A 755 19.68 6.98 3.74
N PHE A 756 18.80 7.29 4.69
CA PHE A 756 19.13 8.22 5.78
C PHE A 756 20.12 7.63 6.79
N ASP A 757 20.08 6.32 7.06
CA ASP A 757 21.07 5.65 7.91
C ASP A 757 22.49 5.71 7.32
N ARG A 758 22.60 5.71 5.97
CA ARG A 758 23.87 5.93 5.25
C ARG A 758 24.27 7.40 5.20
N LEU A 759 23.34 8.34 5.05
CA LEU A 759 23.59 9.76 4.92
C LEU A 759 23.99 10.41 6.25
N GLU A 760 23.34 10.11 7.37
CA GLU A 760 23.52 10.79 8.66
C GLU A 760 24.94 10.78 9.20
N PRO A 761 25.71 9.65 9.17
CA PRO A 761 27.10 9.66 9.62
C PRO A 761 27.98 10.60 8.79
N VAL A 762 27.81 10.59 7.45
CA VAL A 762 28.59 11.41 6.53
C VAL A 762 28.28 12.90 6.71
N VAL A 763 26.99 13.24 6.79
CA VAL A 763 26.54 14.64 7.01
C VAL A 763 27.01 15.17 8.36
N THR A 764 26.99 14.34 9.41
CA THR A 764 27.47 14.70 10.75
C THR A 764 28.98 14.99 10.73
N GLN A 765 29.75 14.16 10.04
CA GLN A 765 31.19 14.37 9.86
C GLN A 765 31.46 15.70 9.14
N ILE A 766 30.81 15.95 7.99
CA ILE A 766 30.95 17.20 7.21
C ILE A 766 30.61 18.43 8.06
N GLY A 767 29.50 18.37 8.81
CA GLY A 767 29.06 19.45 9.68
C GLY A 767 30.07 19.77 10.80
N ASN A 768 30.66 18.74 11.40
CA ASN A 768 31.70 18.89 12.43
C ASN A 768 32.99 19.49 11.86
N GLU A 769 33.46 19.00 10.71
CA GLU A 769 34.66 19.50 10.03
C GLU A 769 34.50 20.99 9.69
N ARG A 770 33.34 21.39 9.11
CA ARG A 770 33.06 22.78 8.76
C ARG A 770 32.96 23.68 10.00
N ARG A 771 32.41 23.18 11.11
CA ARG A 771 32.36 23.91 12.38
C ARG A 771 33.74 24.17 12.93
N LEU A 772 34.62 23.17 12.90
CA LEU A 772 36.02 23.31 13.33
C LEU A 772 36.80 24.29 12.48
N CYS A 773 36.62 24.25 11.14
CA CYS A 773 37.22 25.21 10.23
C CYS A 773 36.79 26.65 10.53
N LYS A 774 35.50 26.90 10.81
CA LYS A 774 34.98 28.22 11.16
C LYS A 774 35.58 28.76 12.48
N ILE A 775 35.74 27.87 13.46
CA ILE A 775 36.39 28.25 14.75
C ILE A 775 37.88 28.56 14.58
N ALA A 776 38.57 27.84 13.70
CA ALA A 776 40.00 28.04 13.43
C ALA A 776 40.30 29.36 12.64
N HIS A 777 39.28 29.93 11.95
CA HIS A 777 39.38 31.17 11.17
C HIS A 777 38.73 32.37 11.86
N ALA A 778 38.04 32.20 12.99
CA ALA A 778 37.52 33.24 13.87
C ALA A 778 38.48 33.55 15.03
#